data_ca21fe25d858731e1add70323337e633
#
_entry.id   ca21fe25d858731e1add70323337e633
#
_cell.length_a   1.000
_cell.length_b   1.000
_cell.length_c   1.000
_cell.angle_alpha   90.00
_cell.angle_beta   90.00
_cell.angle_gamma   90.00
#
_symmetry.space_group_name_H-M   'P 1'
#
loop_
_entity.id
_entity.type
_entity.pdbx_description
1 polymer ?
#
loop_
_entity_poly.entity_id
_entity_poly.type
_entity_poly.pdbx_seq_one_letter_code
_entity_poly.pdbx_strand_id
1 'polypeptide(L)'
;MLFRPTRRYFLKTVGVAAAAASTPAVAARVAAASSITDVKVSRPLVSPPVVLNRAPLGQSRFYSLPLTSVRPKGWLKRQMEIQAAGLSGHLDEFWPDLGPDSGWLGGNGESWERGPYFLDGLVPLAYQLQDQKLIAKAEKWVNWTLQHQQANGMIGPAKNDDWWPRMVMLKVLTQYQEATRDSRVIPLMERYFAFQTGEMPKRPLRDWGKYRWQDEVLSVVWLYNRTGARDLLRLAELLRQQGYNWRQQFANFSYTHKSNAQELGLKEGTAPPELAMQTHGVNNAMGLKSSALWWLFSKQDGDRDGVQQQLDALDRHHGIPNGMFSADEHLAGTNPSQGVELCAVVEQMFSLERSLGILGSAALGDRLEKIAYNALPGTLTDDMWAHQYDQEPNQIRCSLSQRPWTTNGPESNLFGLEPNFGCCTANMHQGWPKITASLWMADANGGLAAAVYAPCEVRAIVGRGVPVTIDEETLYPFRDDVVLTVRPEHPVHFPMHLRIPHWADNTSIRVNGKATEGGRSGSFAVLNRQWKAGDQVEIQFPMRPRVTRWYRNSVAVEWGPIIFALNVAADWNKLRTRGMTADWEVQPKSTWNYALEVNESTAESALKVTEQNADKDVFTLNGAPVRIEVKGRRVREWQETQGVAGELPQSPTASSEPEEVLTLVPYGAAKLRITAFPELT
;
A
#
# COMPACT_ATOMS: atom_id res chain seq x y z
N MET A 1 -21.77 -25.55 5.85
CA MET A 1 -20.46 -26.18 6.14
C MET A 1 -19.42 -25.09 5.91
N LEU A 2 -18.88 -24.56 6.97
CA LEU A 2 -18.01 -23.40 6.95
C LEU A 2 -16.56 -23.85 6.74
N PHE A 3 -15.94 -23.41 5.66
CA PHE A 3 -14.51 -23.58 5.46
C PHE A 3 -13.77 -22.66 6.42
N ARG A 4 -13.18 -23.23 7.46
CA ARG A 4 -12.08 -22.61 8.18
C ARG A 4 -10.80 -22.96 7.41
N PRO A 5 -9.99 -22.00 6.99
CA PRO A 5 -8.64 -22.31 6.55
C PRO A 5 -7.89 -22.88 7.75
N THR A 6 -7.40 -24.09 7.60
CA THR A 6 -6.96 -24.93 8.70
C THR A 6 -5.68 -24.42 9.34
N ARG A 7 -5.73 -24.26 10.65
CA ARG A 7 -4.59 -24.22 11.60
C ARG A 7 -3.75 -25.53 11.62
N ARG A 8 -3.84 -26.40 10.64
CA ARG A 8 -3.34 -27.78 10.73
C ARG A 8 -2.07 -28.07 9.94
N TYR A 9 -1.14 -27.16 9.86
CA TYR A 9 0.19 -27.61 9.41
C TYR A 9 1.26 -27.62 10.51
N PHE A 10 0.95 -27.27 11.76
CA PHE A 10 1.94 -27.32 12.84
C PHE A 10 1.32 -27.58 14.22
N LEU A 11 0.74 -28.77 14.43
CA LEU A 11 0.52 -29.32 15.78
C LEU A 11 0.66 -30.84 15.76
N LYS A 12 1.85 -31.32 15.82
CA LYS A 12 2.16 -32.65 16.43
C LYS A 12 3.43 -32.53 17.25
N THR A 13 3.26 -32.95 18.49
CA THR A 13 4.23 -33.28 19.54
C THR A 13 4.67 -32.13 20.46
N VAL A 14 3.94 -32.01 21.57
CA VAL A 14 4.55 -31.69 22.88
C VAL A 14 4.11 -32.75 23.86
N GLY A 15 5.01 -33.63 24.19
CA GLY A 15 4.91 -34.54 25.32
C GLY A 15 5.52 -33.88 26.57
N VAL A 16 4.74 -33.89 27.64
CA VAL A 16 5.11 -33.40 28.97
C VAL A 16 6.08 -34.34 29.65
N ALA A 17 7.16 -33.84 30.22
CA ALA A 17 7.82 -34.44 31.38
C ALA A 17 8.46 -33.35 32.24
N ALA A 18 7.91 -33.18 33.43
CA ALA A 18 8.49 -32.39 34.51
C ALA A 18 9.45 -33.23 35.35
N ALA A 19 10.61 -32.73 35.69
CA ALA A 19 11.34 -33.11 36.89
C ALA A 19 12.28 -32.00 37.34
N ALA A 20 12.18 -31.65 38.61
CA ALA A 20 13.01 -30.66 39.31
C ALA A 20 14.31 -31.29 39.84
N ALA A 21 15.37 -30.48 39.92
CA ALA A 21 16.31 -30.49 41.04
C ALA A 21 17.44 -29.42 40.92
N SER A 22 17.43 -28.51 41.85
CA SER A 22 18.56 -27.95 42.68
C SER A 22 19.92 -27.55 42.11
N THR A 23 20.26 -26.30 42.38
CA THR A 23 21.52 -25.53 42.40
C THR A 23 22.75 -26.19 43.05
N PRO A 24 24.05 -25.68 42.92
CA PRO A 24 24.41 -24.29 43.29
C PRO A 24 25.51 -23.61 42.43
N ALA A 25 25.69 -22.33 42.73
CA ALA A 25 26.56 -21.31 42.18
C ALA A 25 28.06 -21.60 42.21
N VAL A 26 28.79 -21.08 41.19
CA VAL A 26 30.18 -20.60 41.34
C VAL A 26 30.35 -19.32 40.51
N ALA A 27 30.79 -18.27 41.23
CA ALA A 27 31.15 -16.98 40.62
C ALA A 27 32.57 -17.03 40.09
N ALA A 28 32.79 -16.48 38.91
CA ALA A 28 34.13 -16.03 38.50
C ALA A 28 34.00 -14.71 37.73
N ARG A 29 34.55 -13.64 38.29
CA ARG A 29 34.80 -12.36 37.69
C ARG A 29 35.85 -12.48 36.58
N VAL A 30 35.56 -11.96 35.38
CA VAL A 30 36.61 -11.41 34.52
C VAL A 30 36.12 -10.09 33.98
N ALA A 31 36.77 -9.02 34.42
CA ALA A 31 36.63 -7.68 33.85
C ALA A 31 37.47 -7.62 32.58
N ALA A 32 36.85 -7.25 31.46
CA ALA A 32 37.55 -6.72 30.32
C ALA A 32 36.78 -5.49 29.83
N ALA A 33 37.37 -4.32 30.08
CA ALA A 33 36.93 -3.04 29.55
C ALA A 33 37.15 -3.07 28.02
N SER A 34 36.07 -2.95 27.26
CA SER A 34 36.14 -2.62 25.85
C SER A 34 35.67 -1.18 25.69
N SER A 35 36.58 -0.35 25.27
CA SER A 35 36.38 1.05 24.91
C SER A 35 35.31 1.15 23.82
N ILE A 36 34.21 1.79 24.16
CA ILE A 36 33.20 2.29 23.21
C ILE A 36 33.90 3.44 22.45
N THR A 37 34.33 3.17 21.25
CA THR A 37 34.72 4.23 20.32
C THR A 37 33.45 4.93 19.85
N ASP A 38 33.33 6.21 20.23
CA ASP A 38 32.37 7.14 19.68
C ASP A 38 32.42 7.10 18.14
N VAL A 39 31.43 6.47 17.53
CA VAL A 39 31.19 6.62 16.10
C VAL A 39 30.59 8.01 15.91
N LYS A 40 31.47 8.94 15.60
CA LYS A 40 31.08 10.27 15.11
C LYS A 40 30.08 10.10 13.97
N VAL A 41 28.84 10.50 14.21
CA VAL A 41 27.86 10.75 13.15
C VAL A 41 28.43 11.90 12.32
N SER A 42 29.05 11.58 11.20
CA SER A 42 29.67 12.54 10.33
C SER A 42 29.12 12.42 8.92
N ARG A 43 28.71 13.55 8.42
CA ARG A 43 28.38 14.03 7.08
C ARG A 43 26.91 13.84 6.66
N PRO A 44 26.28 14.90 6.12
CA PRO A 44 25.04 14.77 5.38
C PRO A 44 25.31 13.79 4.23
N LEU A 45 24.58 12.66 4.21
CA LEU A 45 24.64 11.70 3.10
C LEU A 45 24.16 12.44 1.85
N VAL A 46 25.10 12.79 0.98
CA VAL A 46 24.78 13.20 -0.39
C VAL A 46 24.03 12.05 -1.02
N SER A 47 22.78 12.28 -1.43
CA SER A 47 21.99 11.26 -2.11
C SER A 47 22.77 10.74 -3.32
N PRO A 48 22.91 9.42 -3.49
CA PRO A 48 23.65 8.90 -4.63
C PRO A 48 22.88 9.16 -5.93
N PRO A 49 23.58 9.12 -7.08
CA PRO A 49 22.92 9.25 -8.38
C PRO A 49 21.92 8.10 -8.59
N VAL A 50 20.83 8.44 -9.27
CA VAL A 50 19.77 7.48 -9.63
C VAL A 50 20.31 6.46 -10.63
N VAL A 51 19.96 5.19 -10.44
CA VAL A 51 20.37 4.09 -11.32
C VAL A 51 19.34 3.93 -12.44
N LEU A 52 19.73 4.25 -13.67
CA LEU A 52 18.89 4.12 -14.84
C LEU A 52 18.89 2.69 -15.40
N ASN A 53 17.88 2.37 -16.20
CA ASN A 53 17.81 1.09 -16.90
C ASN A 53 18.96 0.94 -17.91
N ARG A 54 19.67 -0.21 -17.83
CA ARG A 54 20.69 -0.60 -18.79
C ARG A 54 20.07 -1.24 -20.03
N ALA A 55 20.66 -1.00 -21.19
CA ALA A 55 20.31 -1.73 -22.41
C ALA A 55 20.46 -3.24 -22.20
N PRO A 56 19.55 -4.10 -22.71
CA PRO A 56 18.50 -3.81 -23.69
C PRO A 56 17.17 -3.32 -23.13
N LEU A 57 17.04 -3.14 -21.80
CA LEU A 57 15.78 -2.69 -21.21
C LEU A 57 15.33 -1.33 -21.75
N GLY A 58 14.01 -1.14 -21.88
CA GLY A 58 13.40 0.15 -22.15
C GLY A 58 13.66 1.15 -21.05
N GLN A 59 13.67 2.44 -21.37
CA GLN A 59 13.83 3.49 -20.37
C GLN A 59 12.50 3.78 -19.69
N SER A 60 12.47 3.76 -18.36
CA SER A 60 11.33 4.23 -17.58
C SER A 60 11.14 5.73 -17.79
N ARG A 61 9.91 6.21 -17.65
CA ARG A 61 9.63 7.65 -17.68
C ARG A 61 10.23 8.34 -16.46
N PHE A 62 10.07 7.69 -15.30
CA PHE A 62 10.65 8.12 -14.05
C PHE A 62 11.31 6.95 -13.32
N TYR A 63 12.21 7.25 -12.42
CA TYR A 63 12.99 6.30 -11.64
C TYR A 63 12.83 6.60 -10.16
N SER A 64 12.75 5.57 -9.34
CA SER A 64 12.73 5.76 -7.89
C SER A 64 13.98 6.48 -7.41
N LEU A 65 13.80 7.43 -6.52
CA LEU A 65 14.88 7.99 -5.75
C LEU A 65 15.38 6.95 -4.72
N PRO A 66 16.64 7.04 -4.26
CA PRO A 66 17.10 6.22 -3.14
C PRO A 66 16.17 6.35 -1.93
N LEU A 67 15.96 5.26 -1.18
CA LEU A 67 14.95 5.16 -0.13
C LEU A 67 14.95 6.32 0.89
N THR A 68 16.11 6.86 1.23
CA THR A 68 16.25 7.96 2.21
C THR A 68 16.14 9.36 1.61
N SER A 69 15.91 9.46 0.30
CA SER A 69 15.83 10.75 -0.42
C SER A 69 14.58 11.54 -0.08
N VAL A 70 13.45 10.87 0.15
CA VAL A 70 12.17 11.51 0.51
C VAL A 70 11.90 11.29 2.00
N ARG A 71 11.76 12.39 2.74
CA ARG A 71 11.50 12.39 4.19
C ARG A 71 10.14 12.98 4.47
N PRO A 72 9.28 12.30 5.22
CA PRO A 72 7.96 12.81 5.54
C PRO A 72 8.05 14.04 6.44
N LYS A 73 7.11 14.99 6.26
CA LYS A 73 6.88 16.17 7.11
C LYS A 73 5.40 16.25 7.51
N GLY A 74 5.05 17.25 8.28
CA GLY A 74 3.67 17.58 8.62
C GLY A 74 2.83 16.37 9.03
N TRP A 75 1.62 16.27 8.48
CA TRP A 75 0.68 15.18 8.77
C TRP A 75 1.20 13.80 8.33
N LEU A 76 1.97 13.72 7.23
CA LEU A 76 2.50 12.45 6.74
C LEU A 76 3.54 11.87 7.72
N LYS A 77 4.42 12.73 8.25
CA LYS A 77 5.37 12.32 9.29
C LYS A 77 4.62 11.80 10.52
N ARG A 78 3.59 12.53 10.96
CA ARG A 78 2.76 12.13 12.10
C ARG A 78 2.11 10.77 11.86
N GLN A 79 1.58 10.52 10.66
CA GLN A 79 0.96 9.24 10.29
C GLN A 79 1.97 8.08 10.36
N MET A 80 3.21 8.30 9.90
CA MET A 80 4.28 7.31 10.02
C MET A 80 4.77 7.13 11.46
N GLU A 81 4.75 8.17 12.29
CA GLU A 81 5.06 8.07 13.72
C GLU A 81 3.99 7.27 14.46
N ILE A 82 2.70 7.45 14.13
CA ILE A 82 1.61 6.61 14.67
C ILE A 82 1.83 5.15 14.26
N GLN A 83 2.15 4.89 13.00
CA GLN A 83 2.46 3.54 12.52
C GLN A 83 3.65 2.92 13.28
N ALA A 84 4.71 3.68 13.52
CA ALA A 84 5.88 3.25 14.27
C ALA A 84 5.59 2.99 15.76
N ALA A 85 4.66 3.75 16.35
CA ALA A 85 4.21 3.56 17.73
C ALA A 85 3.15 2.46 17.89
N GLY A 86 2.54 2.01 16.79
CA GLY A 86 1.56 0.93 16.73
C GLY A 86 2.17 -0.43 16.39
N LEU A 87 1.41 -1.24 15.67
CA LEU A 87 1.82 -2.62 15.32
C LEU A 87 3.17 -2.68 14.59
N SER A 88 3.47 -1.73 13.69
CA SER A 88 4.72 -1.79 12.92
C SER A 88 5.97 -1.72 13.78
N GLY A 89 5.94 -0.99 14.88
CA GLY A 89 7.09 -0.87 15.77
C GLY A 89 7.20 -1.98 16.81
N HIS A 90 6.12 -2.73 17.06
CA HIS A 90 6.03 -3.62 18.23
C HIS A 90 5.60 -5.05 17.91
N LEU A 91 5.22 -5.36 16.67
CA LEU A 91 4.65 -6.66 16.31
C LEU A 91 5.59 -7.84 16.62
N ASP A 92 6.89 -7.66 16.44
CA ASP A 92 7.93 -8.65 16.73
C ASP A 92 8.11 -8.92 18.24
N GLU A 93 7.52 -8.11 19.11
CA GLU A 93 7.62 -8.25 20.57
C GLU A 93 6.60 -9.23 21.15
N PHE A 94 5.48 -9.46 20.46
CA PHE A 94 4.39 -10.27 21.01
C PHE A 94 3.66 -11.20 20.03
N TRP A 95 3.85 -11.02 18.70
CA TRP A 95 3.24 -11.90 17.72
C TRP A 95 4.16 -13.09 17.43
N PRO A 96 3.73 -14.34 17.70
CA PRO A 96 4.61 -15.52 17.63
C PRO A 96 5.29 -15.72 16.29
N ASP A 97 4.62 -15.37 15.17
CA ASP A 97 5.16 -15.54 13.81
C ASP A 97 6.40 -14.68 13.55
N LEU A 98 6.57 -13.58 14.30
CA LEU A 98 7.75 -12.71 14.26
C LEU A 98 8.64 -12.83 15.50
N GLY A 99 8.33 -13.79 16.38
CA GLY A 99 9.11 -14.05 17.59
C GLY A 99 10.51 -14.62 17.30
N PRO A 100 11.31 -14.80 18.33
CA PRO A 100 12.71 -15.31 18.20
C PRO A 100 12.80 -16.71 17.59
N ASP A 101 11.71 -17.49 17.60
CA ASP A 101 11.64 -18.82 16.96
C ASP A 101 11.28 -18.77 15.47
N SER A 102 11.15 -17.58 14.88
CA SER A 102 10.91 -17.46 13.43
C SER A 102 12.02 -18.15 12.62
N GLY A 103 11.62 -18.86 11.57
CA GLY A 103 12.55 -19.51 10.65
C GLY A 103 13.48 -18.52 9.95
N TRP A 104 13.06 -17.27 9.76
CA TRP A 104 13.88 -16.18 9.23
C TRP A 104 14.85 -15.56 10.24
N LEU A 105 14.90 -16.12 11.47
CA LEU A 105 15.90 -15.87 12.50
C LEU A 105 16.61 -17.17 12.93
N GLY A 106 16.44 -18.26 12.16
CA GLY A 106 17.07 -19.57 12.39
C GLY A 106 16.29 -20.48 13.34
N GLY A 107 15.10 -20.08 13.76
CA GLY A 107 14.21 -20.90 14.60
C GLY A 107 13.40 -21.94 13.81
N ASN A 108 12.44 -22.56 14.50
CA ASN A 108 11.58 -23.61 13.94
C ASN A 108 10.14 -23.15 13.68
N GLY A 109 9.81 -21.91 14.03
CA GLY A 109 8.50 -21.32 13.86
C GLY A 109 8.16 -20.95 12.42
N GLU A 110 7.42 -19.85 12.24
CA GLU A 110 7.01 -19.38 10.92
C GLU A 110 8.21 -19.21 9.98
N SER A 111 8.13 -19.81 8.82
CA SER A 111 9.27 -19.89 7.87
C SER A 111 8.87 -19.50 6.44
N TRP A 112 7.67 -18.95 6.25
CA TRP A 112 7.13 -18.59 4.95
C TRP A 112 7.17 -17.06 4.72
N GLU A 113 6.05 -16.36 4.67
CA GLU A 113 6.01 -14.96 4.20
C GLU A 113 5.96 -13.89 5.32
N ARG A 114 5.68 -14.26 6.58
CA ARG A 114 5.40 -13.27 7.65
C ARG A 114 6.58 -12.35 7.93
N GLY A 115 7.76 -12.94 8.14
CA GLY A 115 8.99 -12.18 8.37
C GLY A 115 9.34 -11.26 7.20
N PRO A 116 9.43 -11.77 5.94
CA PRO A 116 9.66 -10.94 4.77
C PRO A 116 8.66 -9.81 4.56
N TYR A 117 7.36 -10.05 4.71
CA TYR A 117 6.33 -9.02 4.59
C TYR A 117 6.47 -7.92 5.64
N PHE A 118 6.68 -8.31 6.91
CA PHE A 118 6.92 -7.34 7.97
C PHE A 118 8.09 -6.42 7.64
N LEU A 119 9.20 -6.99 7.18
CA LEU A 119 10.40 -6.25 6.82
C LEU A 119 10.22 -5.37 5.58
N ASP A 120 9.39 -5.77 4.62
CA ASP A 120 9.10 -5.01 3.40
C ASP A 120 8.45 -3.65 3.69
N GLY A 121 7.83 -3.53 4.89
CA GLY A 121 7.33 -2.26 5.43
C GLY A 121 8.23 -1.65 6.51
N LEU A 122 8.82 -2.46 7.40
CA LEU A 122 9.64 -1.97 8.50
C LEU A 122 10.92 -1.27 8.03
N VAL A 123 11.59 -1.81 7.01
CA VAL A 123 12.84 -1.21 6.48
C VAL A 123 12.58 0.22 5.98
N PRO A 124 11.64 0.48 5.05
CA PRO A 124 11.41 1.85 4.61
C PRO A 124 10.91 2.77 5.74
N LEU A 125 10.05 2.28 6.66
CA LEU A 125 9.59 3.06 7.81
C LEU A 125 10.76 3.53 8.69
N ALA A 126 11.63 2.59 9.07
CA ALA A 126 12.76 2.84 9.96
C ALA A 126 13.75 3.87 9.40
N TYR A 127 14.12 3.71 8.12
CA TYR A 127 15.12 4.58 7.50
C TYR A 127 14.57 5.96 7.08
N GLN A 128 13.29 6.07 6.73
CA GLN A 128 12.67 7.36 6.43
C GLN A 128 12.44 8.20 7.69
N LEU A 129 12.04 7.58 8.80
CA LEU A 129 11.93 8.23 10.10
C LEU A 129 13.29 8.43 10.78
N GLN A 130 14.34 7.74 10.33
CA GLN A 130 15.66 7.69 10.99
C GLN A 130 15.58 7.20 12.45
N ASP A 131 14.63 6.31 12.73
CA ASP A 131 14.42 5.73 14.06
C ASP A 131 15.41 4.60 14.33
N GLN A 132 16.34 4.85 15.25
CA GLN A 132 17.44 3.93 15.54
C GLN A 132 16.95 2.60 16.14
N LYS A 133 15.82 2.60 16.86
CA LYS A 133 15.23 1.37 17.41
C LYS A 133 14.65 0.50 16.31
N LEU A 134 13.90 1.10 15.39
CA LEU A 134 13.33 0.38 14.24
C LEU A 134 14.43 -0.08 13.27
N ILE A 135 15.48 0.74 13.06
CA ILE A 135 16.65 0.34 12.27
C ILE A 135 17.29 -0.90 12.87
N ALA A 136 17.57 -0.91 14.19
CA ALA A 136 18.16 -2.07 14.85
C ALA A 136 17.29 -3.34 14.75
N LYS A 137 15.95 -3.18 14.84
CA LYS A 137 15.01 -4.30 14.61
C LYS A 137 15.12 -4.83 13.19
N ALA A 138 15.07 -3.98 12.18
CA ALA A 138 15.17 -4.37 10.76
C ALA A 138 16.53 -5.03 10.47
N GLU A 139 17.63 -4.46 10.96
CA GLU A 139 18.98 -4.97 10.76
C GLU A 139 19.19 -6.36 11.37
N LYS A 140 18.54 -6.68 12.48
CA LYS A 140 18.60 -8.03 13.09
C LYS A 140 18.21 -9.10 12.05
N TRP A 141 17.08 -8.91 11.35
CA TRP A 141 16.56 -9.86 10.36
C TRP A 141 17.37 -9.87 9.06
N VAL A 142 17.71 -8.68 8.57
CA VAL A 142 18.52 -8.55 7.35
C VAL A 142 19.90 -9.14 7.55
N ASN A 143 20.56 -8.85 8.66
CA ASN A 143 21.86 -9.43 8.99
C ASN A 143 21.81 -10.96 9.11
N TRP A 144 20.74 -11.51 9.71
CA TRP A 144 20.58 -12.96 9.74
C TRP A 144 20.54 -13.53 8.32
N THR A 145 19.74 -12.96 7.42
CA THR A 145 19.64 -13.41 6.02
C THR A 145 21.00 -13.28 5.29
N LEU A 146 21.73 -12.18 5.50
CA LEU A 146 23.03 -11.95 4.87
C LEU A 146 24.12 -12.92 5.36
N GLN A 147 24.05 -13.36 6.63
CA GLN A 147 25.04 -14.23 7.26
C GLN A 147 24.77 -15.72 7.05
N HIS A 148 23.52 -16.11 6.75
CA HIS A 148 23.09 -17.50 6.66
C HIS A 148 22.69 -17.93 5.25
N GLN A 149 23.26 -17.30 4.20
CA GLN A 149 23.12 -17.81 2.85
C GLN A 149 23.70 -19.23 2.77
N GLN A 150 22.93 -20.17 2.24
CA GLN A 150 23.35 -21.55 2.09
C GLN A 150 24.50 -21.69 1.08
N ALA A 151 25.27 -22.75 1.19
CA ALA A 151 26.42 -22.98 0.30
C ALA A 151 26.07 -23.06 -1.18
N ASN A 152 24.84 -23.50 -1.52
CA ASN A 152 24.32 -23.53 -2.88
C ASN A 152 23.81 -22.17 -3.39
N GLY A 153 23.75 -21.14 -2.54
CA GLY A 153 23.27 -19.80 -2.87
C GLY A 153 21.85 -19.49 -2.39
N MET A 154 21.08 -20.46 -1.89
CA MET A 154 19.75 -20.27 -1.35
C MET A 154 19.78 -19.32 -0.15
N ILE A 155 18.72 -18.51 0.02
CA ILE A 155 18.51 -17.63 1.19
C ILE A 155 17.29 -18.06 2.00
N GLY A 156 17.29 -17.66 3.27
CA GLY A 156 16.17 -17.91 4.19
C GLY A 156 16.09 -19.33 4.74
N PRO A 157 14.95 -19.70 5.34
CA PRO A 157 14.78 -20.97 6.04
C PRO A 157 15.04 -22.20 5.15
N ALA A 158 15.92 -23.12 5.59
CA ALA A 158 16.27 -24.31 4.82
C ALA A 158 15.09 -25.31 4.67
N LYS A 159 14.17 -25.30 5.63
CA LYS A 159 12.98 -26.18 5.64
C LYS A 159 11.90 -25.78 4.64
N ASN A 160 11.95 -24.55 4.11
CA ASN A 160 11.00 -24.02 3.15
C ASN A 160 11.68 -23.86 1.80
N ASP A 161 11.15 -24.48 0.77
CA ASP A 161 11.68 -24.43 -0.60
C ASP A 161 10.83 -23.56 -1.55
N ASP A 162 9.75 -22.92 -1.07
CA ASP A 162 8.88 -22.04 -1.86
C ASP A 162 9.63 -20.79 -2.32
N TRP A 163 9.48 -20.43 -3.59
CA TRP A 163 10.09 -19.24 -4.16
C TRP A 163 9.45 -17.95 -3.64
N TRP A 164 8.14 -17.97 -3.34
CA TRP A 164 7.39 -16.78 -3.00
C TRP A 164 7.96 -15.96 -1.82
N PRO A 165 8.24 -16.52 -0.64
CA PRO A 165 8.77 -15.74 0.47
C PRO A 165 10.11 -15.06 0.15
N ARG A 166 10.90 -15.69 -0.72
CA ARG A 166 12.19 -15.15 -1.16
C ARG A 166 12.03 -13.96 -2.10
N MET A 167 10.99 -13.95 -2.94
CA MET A 167 10.64 -12.77 -3.77
C MET A 167 10.40 -11.55 -2.91
N VAL A 168 9.71 -11.71 -1.76
CA VAL A 168 9.49 -10.63 -0.80
C VAL A 168 10.79 -10.21 -0.12
N MET A 169 11.59 -11.17 0.38
CA MET A 169 12.87 -10.85 1.02
C MET A 169 13.85 -10.16 0.08
N LEU A 170 13.83 -10.48 -1.21
CA LEU A 170 14.64 -9.77 -2.21
C LEU A 170 14.24 -8.30 -2.34
N LYS A 171 12.94 -7.96 -2.27
CA LYS A 171 12.49 -6.56 -2.19
C LYS A 171 13.04 -5.86 -0.94
N VAL A 172 13.00 -6.54 0.22
CA VAL A 172 13.59 -6.03 1.48
C VAL A 172 15.08 -5.72 1.29
N LEU A 173 15.85 -6.66 0.71
CA LEU A 173 17.28 -6.49 0.48
C LEU A 173 17.60 -5.33 -0.46
N THR A 174 16.77 -5.10 -1.51
CA THR A 174 16.97 -3.95 -2.40
C THR A 174 16.78 -2.63 -1.65
N GLN A 175 15.71 -2.51 -0.84
CA GLN A 175 15.42 -1.32 -0.02
C GLN A 175 16.54 -1.08 1.02
N TYR A 176 16.97 -2.14 1.69
CA TYR A 176 18.05 -2.06 2.68
C TYR A 176 19.36 -1.57 2.04
N GLN A 177 19.73 -2.13 0.87
CA GLN A 177 20.94 -1.70 0.15
C GLN A 177 20.83 -0.24 -0.30
N GLU A 178 19.67 0.23 -0.74
CA GLU A 178 19.47 1.63 -1.11
C GLU A 178 19.62 2.58 0.08
N ALA A 179 19.17 2.16 1.27
CA ALA A 179 19.28 2.93 2.49
C ALA A 179 20.72 2.96 3.05
N THR A 180 21.43 1.80 3.03
CA THR A 180 22.67 1.61 3.79
C THR A 180 23.94 1.54 2.94
N ARG A 181 23.80 1.18 1.65
CA ARG A 181 24.94 0.83 0.77
C ARG A 181 25.71 -0.40 1.22
N ASP A 182 25.09 -1.30 1.97
CA ASP A 182 25.76 -2.53 2.43
C ASP A 182 26.25 -3.35 1.24
N SER A 183 27.58 -3.51 1.17
CA SER A 183 28.26 -4.18 0.06
C SER A 183 28.00 -5.69 -0.01
N ARG A 184 27.47 -6.29 1.06
CA ARG A 184 27.16 -7.72 1.13
C ARG A 184 25.92 -8.11 0.30
N VAL A 185 25.01 -7.17 0.08
CA VAL A 185 23.68 -7.43 -0.56
C VAL A 185 23.85 -7.87 -2.01
N ILE A 186 24.57 -7.11 -2.82
CA ILE A 186 24.74 -7.41 -4.27
C ILE A 186 25.32 -8.79 -4.49
N PRO A 187 26.49 -9.17 -3.90
CA PRO A 187 27.05 -10.51 -4.08
C PRO A 187 26.14 -11.64 -3.56
N LEU A 188 25.36 -11.40 -2.49
CA LEU A 188 24.40 -12.39 -2.01
C LEU A 188 23.28 -12.60 -3.04
N MET A 189 22.73 -11.54 -3.59
CA MET A 189 21.67 -11.62 -4.60
C MET A 189 22.17 -12.27 -5.91
N GLU A 190 23.41 -11.98 -6.34
CA GLU A 190 24.02 -12.63 -7.51
C GLU A 190 24.12 -14.15 -7.31
N ARG A 191 24.59 -14.61 -6.15
CA ARG A 191 24.66 -16.06 -5.84
C ARG A 191 23.27 -16.68 -5.77
N TYR A 192 22.29 -15.99 -5.16
CA TYR A 192 20.92 -16.48 -5.10
C TYR A 192 20.31 -16.64 -6.49
N PHE A 193 20.40 -15.66 -7.35
CA PHE A 193 19.82 -15.72 -8.70
C PHE A 193 20.54 -16.73 -9.61
N ALA A 194 21.85 -16.94 -9.41
CA ALA A 194 22.58 -18.01 -10.10
C ALA A 194 22.05 -19.40 -9.67
N PHE A 195 21.85 -19.60 -8.37
CA PHE A 195 21.26 -20.82 -7.83
C PHE A 195 19.85 -21.03 -8.39
N GLN A 196 18.98 -20.01 -8.32
CA GLN A 196 17.61 -20.10 -8.79
C GLN A 196 17.53 -20.42 -10.27
N THR A 197 18.34 -19.77 -11.11
CA THR A 197 18.40 -20.05 -12.55
C THR A 197 18.70 -21.53 -12.84
N GLY A 198 19.58 -22.15 -12.05
CA GLY A 198 19.92 -23.57 -12.18
C GLY A 198 18.84 -24.52 -11.66
N GLU A 199 18.07 -24.09 -10.66
CA GLU A 199 17.05 -24.93 -10.01
C GLU A 199 15.67 -24.83 -10.65
N MET A 200 15.26 -23.69 -11.20
CA MET A 200 13.92 -23.47 -11.75
C MET A 200 13.49 -24.48 -12.82
N PRO A 201 14.37 -25.04 -13.68
CA PRO A 201 13.96 -26.10 -14.60
C PRO A 201 13.47 -27.38 -13.90
N LYS A 202 13.98 -27.66 -12.70
CA LYS A 202 13.61 -28.84 -11.88
C LYS A 202 12.50 -28.51 -10.87
N ARG A 203 12.47 -27.25 -10.40
CA ARG A 203 11.53 -26.72 -9.43
C ARG A 203 10.90 -25.44 -9.96
N PRO A 204 9.91 -25.57 -10.89
CA PRO A 204 9.25 -24.42 -11.50
C PRO A 204 8.45 -23.62 -10.50
N LEU A 205 8.01 -22.42 -10.91
CA LEU A 205 7.06 -21.62 -10.15
C LEU A 205 5.77 -22.40 -9.92
N ARG A 206 5.29 -22.37 -8.69
CA ARG A 206 4.04 -23.01 -8.26
C ARG A 206 3.25 -22.06 -7.37
N ASP A 207 1.99 -22.38 -7.18
CA ASP A 207 1.10 -21.69 -6.24
C ASP A 207 1.26 -20.16 -6.30
N TRP A 208 1.53 -19.53 -5.17
CA TRP A 208 1.65 -18.08 -5.06
C TRP A 208 2.78 -17.51 -5.93
N GLY A 209 3.93 -18.17 -5.99
CA GLY A 209 5.06 -17.72 -6.81
C GLY A 209 4.72 -17.66 -8.31
N LYS A 210 3.85 -18.58 -8.82
CA LYS A 210 3.38 -18.58 -10.21
C LYS A 210 2.58 -17.30 -10.53
N TYR A 211 1.77 -16.81 -9.59
CA TYR A 211 0.90 -15.63 -9.81
C TYR A 211 1.58 -14.32 -9.42
N ARG A 212 2.68 -14.37 -8.65
CA ARG A 212 3.39 -13.21 -8.11
C ARG A 212 4.81 -13.04 -8.69
N TRP A 213 5.13 -13.70 -9.79
CA TRP A 213 6.45 -13.72 -10.45
C TRP A 213 7.03 -12.34 -10.74
N GLN A 214 6.20 -11.35 -11.03
CA GLN A 214 6.58 -9.98 -11.33
C GLN A 214 7.27 -9.28 -10.14
N ASP A 215 6.97 -9.68 -8.91
CA ASP A 215 7.63 -9.15 -7.72
C ASP A 215 9.13 -9.53 -7.67
N GLU A 216 9.48 -10.71 -8.15
CA GLU A 216 10.88 -11.11 -8.27
C GLU A 216 11.59 -10.43 -9.44
N VAL A 217 10.91 -10.27 -10.58
CA VAL A 217 11.47 -9.59 -11.74
C VAL A 217 11.85 -8.14 -11.42
N LEU A 218 11.14 -7.45 -10.50
CA LEU A 218 11.56 -6.14 -9.99
C LEU A 218 12.98 -6.19 -9.38
N SER A 219 13.24 -7.19 -8.52
CA SER A 219 14.55 -7.36 -7.88
C SER A 219 15.62 -7.80 -8.88
N VAL A 220 15.26 -8.61 -9.87
CA VAL A 220 16.15 -9.01 -10.99
C VAL A 220 16.56 -7.78 -11.82
N VAL A 221 15.60 -6.93 -12.22
CA VAL A 221 15.86 -5.68 -12.94
C VAL A 221 16.70 -4.71 -12.11
N TRP A 222 16.40 -4.60 -10.81
CA TRP A 222 17.18 -3.78 -9.89
C TRP A 222 18.67 -4.20 -9.86
N LEU A 223 18.92 -5.50 -9.77
CA LEU A 223 20.28 -6.03 -9.76
C LEU A 223 20.95 -5.90 -11.13
N TYR A 224 20.24 -6.20 -12.22
CA TYR A 224 20.75 -6.05 -13.57
C TYR A 224 21.23 -4.62 -13.85
N ASN A 225 20.46 -3.62 -13.46
CA ASN A 225 20.81 -2.23 -13.64
C ASN A 225 22.10 -1.83 -12.90
N ARG A 226 22.46 -2.54 -11.84
CA ARG A 226 23.69 -2.29 -11.06
C ARG A 226 24.89 -3.07 -11.57
N THR A 227 24.69 -4.33 -11.95
CA THR A 227 25.80 -5.25 -12.30
C THR A 227 26.00 -5.40 -13.83
N GLY A 228 24.93 -5.33 -14.60
CA GLY A 228 24.95 -5.61 -16.05
C GLY A 228 25.04 -7.11 -16.39
N ALA A 229 24.87 -8.01 -15.41
CA ALA A 229 24.96 -9.46 -15.58
C ALA A 229 23.80 -9.98 -16.46
N ARG A 230 24.08 -10.39 -17.70
CA ARG A 230 23.07 -10.79 -18.70
C ARG A 230 22.25 -12.02 -18.31
N ASP A 231 22.76 -12.87 -17.43
CA ASP A 231 22.04 -14.04 -16.93
C ASP A 231 20.78 -13.66 -16.17
N LEU A 232 20.76 -12.48 -15.56
CA LEU A 232 19.57 -11.92 -14.92
C LEU A 232 18.43 -11.66 -15.92
N LEU A 233 18.72 -11.26 -17.13
CA LEU A 233 17.69 -11.10 -18.16
C LEU A 233 17.08 -12.45 -18.56
N ARG A 234 17.92 -13.51 -18.66
CA ARG A 234 17.44 -14.87 -18.91
C ARG A 234 16.56 -15.40 -17.77
N LEU A 235 16.94 -15.09 -16.53
CA LEU A 235 16.11 -15.42 -15.36
C LEU A 235 14.76 -14.70 -15.41
N ALA A 236 14.73 -13.41 -15.75
CA ALA A 236 13.47 -12.67 -15.91
C ALA A 236 12.55 -13.28 -16.99
N GLU A 237 13.12 -13.72 -18.09
CA GLU A 237 12.36 -14.44 -19.15
C GLU A 237 11.83 -15.78 -18.65
N LEU A 238 12.62 -16.54 -17.90
CA LEU A 238 12.19 -17.81 -17.31
C LEU A 238 11.07 -17.62 -16.30
N LEU A 239 11.17 -16.62 -15.41
CA LEU A 239 10.12 -16.24 -14.48
C LEU A 239 8.82 -15.88 -15.22
N ARG A 240 8.90 -15.10 -16.30
CA ARG A 240 7.75 -14.72 -17.11
C ARG A 240 7.11 -15.90 -17.82
N GLN A 241 7.92 -16.84 -18.34
CA GLN A 241 7.44 -18.05 -19.02
C GLN A 241 6.71 -19.01 -18.09
N GLN A 242 7.21 -19.17 -16.87
CA GLN A 242 6.60 -20.02 -15.83
C GLN A 242 5.48 -19.31 -15.07
N GLY A 243 5.48 -18.00 -15.06
CA GLY A 243 4.52 -17.16 -14.36
C GLY A 243 3.16 -17.10 -15.04
N TYR A 244 2.14 -16.71 -14.29
CA TYR A 244 0.79 -16.54 -14.82
C TYR A 244 0.70 -15.36 -15.78
N ASN A 245 -0.04 -15.52 -16.87
CA ASN A 245 -0.17 -14.50 -17.92
C ASN A 245 -1.30 -13.50 -17.62
N TRP A 246 -1.03 -12.54 -16.73
CA TRP A 246 -1.98 -11.48 -16.35
C TRP A 246 -2.50 -10.71 -17.56
N ARG A 247 -1.65 -10.37 -18.52
CA ARG A 247 -2.08 -9.66 -19.74
C ARG A 247 -3.17 -10.42 -20.50
N GLN A 248 -3.03 -11.75 -20.62
CA GLN A 248 -4.03 -12.56 -21.31
C GLN A 248 -5.35 -12.62 -20.54
N GLN A 249 -5.30 -12.71 -19.20
CA GLN A 249 -6.49 -12.67 -18.36
C GLN A 249 -7.30 -11.39 -18.62
N PHE A 250 -6.64 -10.23 -18.64
CA PHE A 250 -7.32 -8.94 -18.79
C PHE A 250 -7.65 -8.59 -20.24
N ALA A 251 -6.99 -9.17 -21.23
CA ALA A 251 -7.41 -9.07 -22.63
C ALA A 251 -8.75 -9.78 -22.90
N ASN A 252 -9.07 -10.81 -22.12
CA ASN A 252 -10.28 -11.63 -22.23
C ASN A 252 -10.93 -11.82 -20.87
N PHE A 253 -11.16 -10.72 -20.15
CA PHE A 253 -11.62 -10.77 -18.77
C PHE A 253 -13.00 -11.41 -18.63
N SER A 254 -13.07 -12.54 -17.95
CA SER A 254 -14.27 -13.34 -17.81
C SER A 254 -14.87 -13.31 -16.39
N TYR A 255 -14.16 -12.76 -15.41
CA TYR A 255 -14.60 -12.72 -14.01
C TYR A 255 -15.47 -11.48 -13.77
N THR A 256 -16.70 -11.49 -14.29
CA THR A 256 -17.56 -10.32 -14.35
C THR A 256 -18.59 -10.23 -13.22
N HIS A 257 -18.59 -11.18 -12.31
CA HIS A 257 -19.49 -11.27 -11.17
C HIS A 257 -18.73 -11.70 -9.91
N LYS A 258 -19.39 -11.62 -8.76
CA LYS A 258 -18.84 -12.11 -7.50
C LYS A 258 -18.52 -13.61 -7.62
N SER A 259 -17.27 -13.99 -7.32
CA SER A 259 -16.87 -15.39 -7.20
C SER A 259 -17.63 -16.06 -6.04
N ASN A 260 -18.09 -17.28 -6.23
CA ASN A 260 -18.77 -18.03 -5.18
C ASN A 260 -17.99 -19.30 -4.79
N ALA A 261 -18.22 -19.81 -3.59
CA ALA A 261 -17.48 -20.94 -3.05
C ALA A 261 -17.61 -22.23 -3.89
N GLN A 262 -18.74 -22.43 -4.60
CA GLN A 262 -18.93 -23.59 -5.45
C GLN A 262 -18.08 -23.51 -6.72
N GLU A 263 -18.03 -22.34 -7.36
CA GLU A 263 -17.18 -22.11 -8.54
C GLU A 263 -15.70 -22.25 -8.20
N LEU A 264 -15.30 -21.74 -7.02
CA LEU A 264 -13.91 -21.79 -6.57
C LEU A 264 -13.44 -23.23 -6.28
N GLY A 265 -14.34 -24.15 -5.96
CA GLY A 265 -14.01 -25.56 -5.74
C GLY A 265 -13.00 -25.82 -4.63
N LEU A 266 -12.87 -24.92 -3.66
CA LEU A 266 -11.91 -25.01 -2.56
C LEU A 266 -12.25 -26.18 -1.64
N LYS A 267 -11.29 -27.09 -1.44
CA LYS A 267 -11.38 -28.21 -0.52
C LYS A 267 -10.28 -28.13 0.53
N GLU A 268 -10.63 -28.43 1.77
CA GLU A 268 -9.67 -28.47 2.88
C GLU A 268 -8.51 -29.45 2.60
N GLY A 269 -7.27 -28.99 2.79
CA GLY A 269 -6.05 -29.80 2.62
C GLY A 269 -5.60 -30.01 1.17
N THR A 270 -6.21 -29.36 0.19
CA THR A 270 -5.77 -29.38 -1.21
C THR A 270 -5.18 -28.01 -1.60
N ALA A 271 -4.29 -28.01 -2.61
CA ALA A 271 -3.84 -26.75 -3.22
C ALA A 271 -5.03 -25.99 -3.83
N PRO A 272 -5.06 -24.65 -3.75
CA PRO A 272 -6.12 -23.86 -4.35
C PRO A 272 -6.22 -24.12 -5.86
N PRO A 273 -7.42 -24.31 -6.41
CA PRO A 273 -7.62 -24.44 -7.85
C PRO A 273 -7.12 -23.19 -8.60
N GLU A 274 -6.79 -23.34 -9.88
CA GLU A 274 -6.34 -22.20 -10.70
C GLU A 274 -7.33 -21.02 -10.68
N LEU A 275 -8.62 -21.29 -10.74
CA LEU A 275 -9.67 -20.27 -10.66
C LEU A 275 -9.59 -19.45 -9.38
N ALA A 276 -9.35 -20.08 -8.23
CA ALA A 276 -9.17 -19.37 -6.97
C ALA A 276 -7.95 -18.45 -7.01
N MET A 277 -6.84 -18.91 -7.58
CA MET A 277 -5.63 -18.09 -7.70
C MET A 277 -5.81 -16.93 -8.69
N GLN A 278 -6.59 -17.12 -9.74
CA GLN A 278 -6.87 -16.11 -10.78
C GLN A 278 -7.83 -15.03 -10.29
N THR A 279 -8.77 -15.36 -9.43
CA THR A 279 -9.76 -14.43 -8.86
C THR A 279 -9.31 -13.83 -7.52
N HIS A 280 -8.22 -14.31 -6.93
CA HIS A 280 -7.71 -13.83 -5.65
C HIS A 280 -7.34 -12.35 -5.72
N GLY A 281 -7.88 -11.54 -4.78
CA GLY A 281 -7.76 -10.08 -4.79
C GLY A 281 -6.31 -9.60 -4.78
N VAL A 282 -5.50 -10.12 -3.87
CA VAL A 282 -4.08 -9.73 -3.75
C VAL A 282 -3.28 -10.11 -4.99
N ASN A 283 -3.56 -11.28 -5.59
CA ASN A 283 -2.89 -11.68 -6.83
C ASN A 283 -3.21 -10.72 -7.98
N ASN A 284 -4.47 -10.27 -8.10
CA ASN A 284 -4.87 -9.26 -9.09
C ASN A 284 -4.20 -7.91 -8.82
N ALA A 285 -4.16 -7.47 -7.55
CA ALA A 285 -3.47 -6.24 -7.15
C ALA A 285 -1.96 -6.28 -7.49
N MET A 286 -1.29 -7.39 -7.19
CA MET A 286 0.12 -7.62 -7.56
C MET A 286 0.32 -7.75 -9.05
N GLY A 287 -0.61 -8.41 -9.75
CA GLY A 287 -0.59 -8.63 -11.19
C GLY A 287 -0.57 -7.35 -12.01
N LEU A 288 -1.13 -6.26 -11.46
CA LEU A 288 -1.25 -4.96 -12.12
C LEU A 288 0.10 -4.44 -12.67
N LYS A 289 1.19 -4.58 -11.90
CA LYS A 289 2.52 -4.11 -12.33
C LYS A 289 3.18 -4.98 -13.41
N SER A 290 2.66 -6.18 -13.66
CA SER A 290 3.29 -7.15 -14.56
C SER A 290 3.46 -6.62 -15.98
N SER A 291 2.43 -5.96 -16.53
CA SER A 291 2.45 -5.40 -17.88
C SER A 291 3.44 -4.23 -18.01
N ALA A 292 3.40 -3.26 -17.08
CA ALA A 292 4.36 -2.16 -17.09
C ALA A 292 5.81 -2.66 -16.97
N LEU A 293 6.05 -3.61 -16.07
CA LEU A 293 7.37 -4.18 -15.87
C LEU A 293 7.84 -4.94 -17.11
N TRP A 294 6.95 -5.72 -17.75
CA TRP A 294 7.31 -6.47 -18.94
C TRP A 294 7.51 -5.57 -20.16
N TRP A 295 6.88 -4.40 -20.21
CA TRP A 295 7.15 -3.40 -21.24
C TRP A 295 8.63 -3.00 -21.30
N LEU A 296 9.35 -2.99 -20.17
CA LEU A 296 10.80 -2.72 -20.17
C LEU A 296 11.59 -3.72 -21.05
N PHE A 297 11.12 -4.95 -21.15
CA PHE A 297 11.72 -6.01 -21.99
C PHE A 297 11.20 -5.99 -23.41
N SER A 298 9.88 -6.00 -23.58
CA SER A 298 9.22 -6.18 -24.87
C SER A 298 9.15 -4.90 -25.70
N LYS A 299 9.02 -3.73 -25.06
CA LYS A 299 8.76 -2.41 -25.66
C LYS A 299 7.50 -2.37 -26.55
N GLN A 300 6.58 -3.33 -26.35
CA GLN A 300 5.34 -3.43 -27.11
C GLN A 300 4.24 -2.58 -26.46
N ASP A 301 3.47 -1.86 -27.31
CA ASP A 301 2.37 -1.03 -26.84
C ASP A 301 1.34 -1.81 -26.02
N GLY A 302 1.04 -3.05 -26.39
CA GLY A 302 0.09 -3.87 -25.64
C GLY A 302 0.53 -4.18 -24.20
N ASP A 303 1.83 -4.19 -23.88
CA ASP A 303 2.30 -4.30 -22.50
C ASP A 303 2.23 -2.94 -21.80
N ARG A 304 2.52 -1.84 -22.51
CA ARG A 304 2.34 -0.49 -21.97
C ARG A 304 0.90 -0.22 -21.56
N ASP A 305 -0.04 -0.58 -22.44
CA ASP A 305 -1.47 -0.29 -22.27
C ASP A 305 -2.16 -1.32 -21.33
N GLY A 306 -1.51 -2.45 -21.05
CA GLY A 306 -2.07 -3.55 -20.26
C GLY A 306 -2.42 -3.18 -18.81
N VAL A 307 -1.73 -2.19 -18.22
CA VAL A 307 -2.07 -1.69 -16.87
C VAL A 307 -3.45 -1.01 -16.88
N GLN A 308 -3.71 -0.15 -17.88
CA GLN A 308 -5.00 0.53 -17.99
C GLN A 308 -6.12 -0.46 -18.31
N GLN A 309 -5.89 -1.42 -19.21
CA GLN A 309 -6.86 -2.48 -19.50
C GLN A 309 -7.25 -3.28 -18.26
N GLN A 310 -6.28 -3.58 -17.39
CA GLN A 310 -6.54 -4.26 -16.13
C GLN A 310 -7.37 -3.41 -15.18
N LEU A 311 -7.02 -2.14 -14.99
CA LEU A 311 -7.79 -1.20 -14.16
C LEU A 311 -9.21 -1.04 -14.67
N ASP A 312 -9.39 -0.85 -15.98
CA ASP A 312 -10.72 -0.68 -16.61
C ASP A 312 -11.61 -1.93 -16.41
N ALA A 313 -11.04 -3.13 -16.51
CA ALA A 313 -11.76 -4.37 -16.30
C ALA A 313 -12.17 -4.54 -14.82
N LEU A 314 -11.24 -4.30 -13.89
CA LEU A 314 -11.52 -4.37 -12.46
C LEU A 314 -12.55 -3.31 -12.03
N ASP A 315 -12.42 -2.07 -12.50
CA ASP A 315 -13.36 -0.99 -12.20
C ASP A 315 -14.78 -1.29 -12.69
N ARG A 316 -14.89 -1.80 -13.92
CA ARG A 316 -16.18 -2.12 -14.52
C ARG A 316 -16.95 -3.20 -13.77
N HIS A 317 -16.25 -4.22 -13.26
CA HIS A 317 -16.88 -5.42 -12.73
C HIS A 317 -16.78 -5.56 -11.20
N HIS A 318 -15.83 -4.85 -10.58
CA HIS A 318 -15.54 -4.96 -9.16
C HIS A 318 -15.20 -3.61 -8.50
N GLY A 319 -15.21 -2.51 -9.26
CA GLY A 319 -14.83 -1.18 -8.76
C GLY A 319 -15.76 -0.66 -7.69
N ILE A 320 -15.17 0.02 -6.69
CA ILE A 320 -15.86 0.64 -5.56
C ILE A 320 -15.32 2.05 -5.29
N PRO A 321 -16.06 2.90 -4.57
CA PRO A 321 -15.75 4.34 -4.50
C PRO A 321 -14.36 4.71 -3.98
N ASN A 322 -13.79 3.93 -3.05
CA ASN A 322 -12.52 4.24 -2.36
C ASN A 322 -11.25 4.05 -3.21
N GLY A 323 -11.41 3.79 -4.51
CA GLY A 323 -10.31 3.61 -5.45
C GLY A 323 -9.84 2.15 -5.60
N MET A 324 -10.38 1.23 -4.82
CA MET A 324 -10.11 -0.20 -4.91
C MET A 324 -11.13 -0.91 -5.82
N PHE A 325 -10.87 -2.16 -6.10
CA PHE A 325 -11.87 -3.15 -6.48
C PHE A 325 -12.20 -4.02 -5.26
N SER A 326 -13.43 -4.51 -5.19
CA SER A 326 -13.83 -5.40 -4.09
C SER A 326 -13.26 -6.80 -4.30
N ALA A 327 -12.72 -7.35 -3.23
CA ALA A 327 -12.30 -8.74 -3.13
C ALA A 327 -12.24 -9.11 -1.65
N ASP A 328 -13.19 -9.91 -1.24
CA ASP A 328 -13.26 -10.52 0.09
C ASP A 328 -12.53 -11.88 0.08
N GLU A 329 -11.27 -11.91 -0.22
CA GLU A 329 -10.35 -12.95 -0.71
C GLU A 329 -10.40 -13.08 -2.24
N HIS A 330 -11.57 -13.19 -2.85
CA HIS A 330 -11.78 -13.33 -4.29
C HIS A 330 -12.65 -12.20 -4.83
N LEU A 331 -12.53 -11.88 -6.12
CA LEU A 331 -13.29 -10.81 -6.78
C LEU A 331 -14.78 -10.87 -6.44
N ALA A 332 -15.34 -9.78 -5.93
CA ALA A 332 -16.59 -9.77 -5.20
C ALA A 332 -17.71 -8.90 -5.84
N GLY A 333 -17.52 -8.36 -7.05
CA GLY A 333 -18.52 -7.52 -7.72
C GLY A 333 -18.44 -6.05 -7.29
N THR A 334 -19.46 -5.26 -7.62
CA THR A 334 -19.46 -3.80 -7.41
C THR A 334 -20.26 -3.34 -6.19
N ASN A 335 -20.87 -4.26 -5.43
CA ASN A 335 -21.67 -3.91 -4.25
C ASN A 335 -20.75 -3.31 -3.15
N PRO A 336 -21.06 -2.08 -2.65
CA PRO A 336 -20.22 -1.41 -1.64
C PRO A 336 -20.25 -2.06 -0.24
N SER A 337 -21.08 -3.08 -0.04
CA SER A 337 -21.10 -3.92 1.18
C SER A 337 -20.23 -5.17 1.05
N GLN A 338 -19.44 -5.30 -0.02
CA GLN A 338 -18.43 -6.35 -0.16
C GLN A 338 -17.08 -5.93 0.40
N GLY A 339 -16.28 -6.92 0.80
CA GLY A 339 -15.00 -6.70 1.44
C GLY A 339 -13.91 -6.23 0.50
N VAL A 340 -12.94 -5.56 1.10
CA VAL A 340 -11.67 -5.18 0.47
C VAL A 340 -10.54 -5.60 1.40
N GLU A 341 -9.81 -6.62 1.00
CA GLU A 341 -8.69 -7.14 1.76
C GLU A 341 -7.55 -6.12 1.87
N LEU A 342 -7.02 -5.92 3.08
CA LEU A 342 -5.93 -4.96 3.34
C LEU A 342 -4.65 -5.28 2.55
N CYS A 343 -4.32 -6.58 2.36
CA CYS A 343 -3.20 -6.94 1.50
C CYS A 343 -3.39 -6.44 0.06
N ALA A 344 -4.62 -6.55 -0.49
CA ALA A 344 -4.91 -6.04 -1.83
C ALA A 344 -4.74 -4.51 -1.89
N VAL A 345 -5.10 -3.77 -0.85
CA VAL A 345 -4.90 -2.31 -0.77
C VAL A 345 -3.42 -1.96 -0.91
N VAL A 346 -2.56 -2.48 -0.04
CA VAL A 346 -1.14 -2.10 -0.03
C VAL A 346 -0.37 -2.63 -1.25
N GLU A 347 -0.74 -3.80 -1.78
CA GLU A 347 -0.12 -4.36 -2.98
C GLU A 347 -0.57 -3.65 -4.27
N GLN A 348 -1.81 -3.16 -4.33
CA GLN A 348 -2.23 -2.32 -5.46
C GLN A 348 -1.52 -0.96 -5.43
N MET A 349 -1.36 -0.35 -4.25
CA MET A 349 -0.57 0.86 -4.10
C MET A 349 0.85 0.65 -4.64
N PHE A 350 1.55 -0.40 -4.19
CA PHE A 350 2.90 -0.72 -4.66
C PHE A 350 2.95 -0.97 -6.18
N SER A 351 1.96 -1.66 -6.74
CA SER A 351 1.86 -1.89 -8.18
C SER A 351 1.69 -0.59 -8.97
N LEU A 352 0.87 0.34 -8.45
CA LEU A 352 0.67 1.67 -9.05
C LEU A 352 1.94 2.52 -8.96
N GLU A 353 2.65 2.51 -7.84
CA GLU A 353 3.93 3.21 -7.68
C GLU A 353 4.97 2.76 -8.72
N ARG A 354 5.12 1.45 -8.92
CA ARG A 354 6.05 0.90 -9.91
C ARG A 354 5.62 1.22 -11.33
N SER A 355 4.33 1.06 -11.64
CA SER A 355 3.78 1.35 -12.95
C SER A 355 3.82 2.83 -13.31
N LEU A 356 3.55 3.72 -12.34
CA LEU A 356 3.69 5.17 -12.49
C LEU A 356 5.13 5.56 -12.85
N GLY A 357 6.12 5.02 -12.16
CA GLY A 357 7.52 5.26 -12.47
C GLY A 357 7.87 4.80 -13.90
N ILE A 358 7.48 3.61 -14.26
CA ILE A 358 7.80 3.05 -15.60
C ILE A 358 7.10 3.81 -16.72
N LEU A 359 5.79 4.05 -16.58
CA LEU A 359 4.95 4.56 -17.69
C LEU A 359 4.78 6.09 -17.66
N GLY A 360 4.88 6.73 -16.49
CA GLY A 360 4.68 8.18 -16.32
C GLY A 360 3.24 8.63 -16.55
N SER A 361 2.24 7.77 -16.33
CA SER A 361 0.83 8.11 -16.47
C SER A 361 0.30 8.84 -15.24
N ALA A 362 -0.21 10.06 -15.42
CA ALA A 362 -0.80 10.85 -14.33
C ALA A 362 -2.01 10.15 -13.69
N ALA A 363 -2.80 9.40 -14.48
CA ALA A 363 -3.94 8.64 -14.00
C ALA A 363 -3.58 7.57 -12.97
N LEU A 364 -2.37 6.97 -13.08
CA LEU A 364 -1.87 6.02 -12.07
C LEU A 364 -1.57 6.73 -10.75
N GLY A 365 -1.08 7.98 -10.79
CA GLY A 365 -0.89 8.81 -9.60
C GLY A 365 -2.24 9.18 -8.95
N ASP A 366 -3.24 9.52 -9.73
CA ASP A 366 -4.60 9.81 -9.23
C ASP A 366 -5.21 8.59 -8.53
N ARG A 367 -5.06 7.40 -9.12
CA ARG A 367 -5.52 6.16 -8.51
C ARG A 367 -4.76 5.85 -7.22
N LEU A 368 -3.45 6.04 -7.22
CA LEU A 368 -2.60 5.81 -6.05
C LEU A 368 -3.02 6.71 -4.88
N GLU A 369 -3.20 8.01 -5.12
CA GLU A 369 -3.70 8.97 -4.10
C GLU A 369 -5.08 8.58 -3.59
N LYS A 370 -5.99 8.20 -4.49
CA LYS A 370 -7.35 7.80 -4.12
C LYS A 370 -7.35 6.60 -3.16
N ILE A 371 -6.49 5.61 -3.38
CA ILE A 371 -6.35 4.45 -2.49
C ILE A 371 -5.66 4.85 -1.18
N ALA A 372 -4.54 5.55 -1.27
CA ALA A 372 -3.69 5.88 -0.13
C ALA A 372 -4.37 6.80 0.89
N TYR A 373 -5.22 7.73 0.42
CA TYR A 373 -5.87 8.70 1.30
C TYR A 373 -7.28 8.29 1.73
N ASN A 374 -7.77 7.14 1.25
CA ASN A 374 -9.08 6.61 1.62
C ASN A 374 -8.98 5.17 2.15
N ALA A 375 -8.76 4.19 1.29
CA ALA A 375 -8.78 2.77 1.65
C ALA A 375 -7.71 2.41 2.70
N LEU A 376 -6.49 2.92 2.60
CA LEU A 376 -5.42 2.61 3.54
C LEU A 376 -5.77 3.05 4.98
N PRO A 377 -6.04 4.34 5.29
CA PRO A 377 -6.39 4.74 6.66
C PRO A 377 -7.76 4.20 7.11
N GLY A 378 -8.66 3.90 6.18
CA GLY A 378 -9.98 3.33 6.47
C GLY A 378 -9.96 1.90 7.04
N THR A 379 -8.86 1.17 6.89
CA THR A 379 -8.69 -0.21 7.37
C THR A 379 -8.08 -0.29 8.77
N LEU A 380 -7.47 0.79 9.24
CA LEU A 380 -6.67 0.83 10.48
C LEU A 380 -7.44 1.55 11.61
N THR A 381 -7.16 1.20 12.88
CA THR A 381 -7.51 2.07 14.00
C THR A 381 -6.70 3.37 13.95
N ASP A 382 -7.18 4.42 14.62
CA ASP A 382 -6.52 5.73 14.62
C ASP A 382 -5.08 5.69 15.16
N ASP A 383 -4.80 4.74 16.06
CA ASP A 383 -3.49 4.49 16.69
C ASP A 383 -2.69 3.37 16.01
N MET A 384 -3.25 2.73 14.97
CA MET A 384 -2.68 1.60 14.23
C MET A 384 -2.26 0.39 15.09
N TRP A 385 -2.92 0.18 16.22
CA TRP A 385 -2.78 -1.03 17.04
C TRP A 385 -3.69 -2.17 16.62
N ALA A 386 -4.65 -1.91 15.71
CA ALA A 386 -5.50 -2.93 15.12
C ALA A 386 -5.82 -2.58 13.67
N HIS A 387 -6.11 -3.60 12.88
CA HIS A 387 -6.53 -3.49 11.48
C HIS A 387 -7.68 -4.44 11.17
N GLN A 388 -8.36 -4.21 10.05
CA GLN A 388 -9.30 -5.17 9.47
C GLN A 388 -8.60 -6.07 8.45
N TYR A 389 -9.11 -7.25 8.23
CA TYR A 389 -8.80 -8.02 7.02
C TYR A 389 -9.62 -7.45 5.86
N ASP A 390 -10.94 -7.45 6.00
CA ASP A 390 -11.88 -6.86 5.05
C ASP A 390 -12.52 -5.60 5.60
N GLN A 391 -12.33 -4.45 4.95
CA GLN A 391 -13.12 -3.25 5.11
C GLN A 391 -14.22 -3.18 4.06
N GLU A 392 -15.30 -2.43 4.31
CA GLU A 392 -16.38 -2.16 3.36
C GLU A 392 -16.53 -0.65 3.11
N PRO A 393 -16.84 -0.21 1.88
CA PRO A 393 -17.26 1.19 1.64
C PRO A 393 -18.54 1.58 2.39
N ASN A 394 -19.53 0.67 2.47
CA ASN A 394 -20.73 0.82 3.28
C ASN A 394 -20.67 -0.09 4.51
N GLN A 395 -19.80 0.26 5.45
CA GLN A 395 -19.49 -0.49 6.66
C GLN A 395 -20.31 0.04 7.83
N ILE A 396 -21.38 -0.63 8.18
CA ILE A 396 -22.27 -0.21 9.27
C ILE A 396 -21.99 -0.88 10.61
N ARG A 397 -21.19 -1.96 10.60
CA ARG A 397 -20.90 -2.78 11.77
C ARG A 397 -19.62 -3.58 11.55
N CYS A 398 -18.79 -3.73 12.58
CA CYS A 398 -17.68 -4.68 12.59
C CYS A 398 -17.88 -5.63 13.77
N SER A 399 -18.22 -6.88 13.51
CA SER A 399 -18.55 -7.86 14.56
C SER A 399 -18.27 -9.27 14.11
N LEU A 400 -18.21 -10.18 15.06
CA LEU A 400 -18.29 -11.63 14.80
C LEU A 400 -19.65 -11.92 14.15
N SER A 401 -19.67 -12.07 12.84
CA SER A 401 -20.89 -12.31 12.09
C SER A 401 -20.61 -13.09 10.83
N GLN A 402 -21.53 -14.01 10.49
CA GLN A 402 -21.51 -14.64 9.17
C GLN A 402 -21.95 -13.62 8.12
N ARG A 403 -20.98 -13.08 7.42
CA ARG A 403 -21.21 -12.13 6.32
C ARG A 403 -21.29 -12.84 4.98
N PRO A 404 -21.77 -12.16 3.93
CA PRO A 404 -21.83 -12.75 2.58
C PRO A 404 -20.45 -12.84 1.90
N TRP A 405 -19.41 -13.12 2.67
CA TRP A 405 -18.04 -13.31 2.14
C TRP A 405 -17.91 -14.65 1.41
N THR A 406 -17.10 -14.68 0.35
CA THR A 406 -16.94 -15.88 -0.47
C THR A 406 -16.20 -17.00 0.28
N THR A 407 -15.07 -16.68 0.92
CA THR A 407 -14.19 -17.63 1.60
C THR A 407 -13.77 -17.21 2.98
N ASN A 408 -13.97 -15.93 3.35
CA ASN A 408 -13.57 -15.40 4.63
C ASN A 408 -14.51 -15.77 5.77
N GLY A 409 -13.93 -15.92 6.97
CA GLY A 409 -14.64 -16.27 8.18
C GLY A 409 -15.32 -15.07 8.87
N PRO A 410 -16.05 -15.31 9.97
CA PRO A 410 -16.83 -14.30 10.68
C PRO A 410 -15.97 -13.22 11.35
N GLU A 411 -14.65 -13.41 11.46
CA GLU A 411 -13.72 -12.47 12.09
C GLU A 411 -13.14 -11.44 11.11
N SER A 412 -13.29 -11.61 9.80
CA SER A 412 -12.58 -10.85 8.78
C SER A 412 -12.81 -9.34 8.82
N ASN A 413 -13.94 -8.89 9.34
CA ASN A 413 -14.26 -7.47 9.44
C ASN A 413 -14.00 -6.86 10.84
N LEU A 414 -13.51 -7.63 11.82
CA LEU A 414 -13.11 -7.08 13.13
C LEU A 414 -11.93 -6.13 12.98
N PHE A 415 -11.83 -5.15 13.85
CA PHE A 415 -10.55 -4.50 14.11
C PHE A 415 -9.76 -5.34 15.12
N GLY A 416 -8.64 -5.89 14.71
CA GLY A 416 -7.88 -6.81 15.55
C GLY A 416 -6.43 -6.97 15.17
N LEU A 417 -5.76 -7.89 15.87
CA LEU A 417 -4.38 -8.26 15.55
C LEU A 417 -4.32 -9.10 14.27
N GLU A 418 -5.19 -10.11 14.18
CA GLU A 418 -5.15 -11.12 13.13
C GLU A 418 -6.59 -11.52 12.76
N PRO A 419 -7.40 -10.55 12.28
CA PRO A 419 -8.74 -10.87 11.83
C PRO A 419 -8.66 -11.76 10.59
N ASN A 420 -9.34 -12.92 10.62
CA ASN A 420 -9.34 -13.95 9.58
C ASN A 420 -7.98 -14.63 9.37
N PHE A 421 -6.97 -13.94 8.85
CA PHE A 421 -5.67 -14.52 8.51
C PHE A 421 -4.51 -13.52 8.69
N GLY A 422 -3.31 -14.01 9.07
CA GLY A 422 -2.18 -13.17 9.46
C GLY A 422 -1.37 -12.55 8.31
N CYS A 423 -1.74 -12.76 7.03
CA CYS A 423 -1.03 -12.11 5.92
C CYS A 423 -1.15 -10.59 6.00
N CYS A 424 -2.35 -10.06 6.25
CA CYS A 424 -2.57 -8.63 6.39
C CYS A 424 -1.84 -8.03 7.59
N THR A 425 -1.78 -8.76 8.72
CA THR A 425 -0.99 -8.38 9.89
C THR A 425 0.48 -8.17 9.56
N ALA A 426 1.05 -9.04 8.72
CA ALA A 426 2.45 -8.91 8.29
C ALA A 426 2.66 -7.89 7.17
N ASN A 427 1.67 -7.66 6.29
CA ASN A 427 1.86 -6.91 5.04
C ASN A 427 1.44 -5.44 5.12
N MET A 428 0.58 -5.05 6.07
CA MET A 428 0.06 -3.67 6.17
C MET A 428 1.16 -2.61 6.28
N HIS A 429 2.31 -2.99 6.80
CA HIS A 429 3.40 -2.08 7.18
C HIS A 429 3.99 -1.33 6.00
N GLN A 430 3.84 -1.82 4.77
CA GLN A 430 4.42 -1.22 3.57
C GLN A 430 3.64 0.01 3.07
N GLY A 431 2.37 0.20 3.44
CA GLY A 431 1.49 1.22 2.86
C GLY A 431 2.07 2.63 2.91
N TRP A 432 2.14 3.26 4.08
CA TRP A 432 2.65 4.62 4.23
C TRP A 432 4.12 4.80 3.86
N PRO A 433 5.06 3.90 4.24
CA PRO A 433 6.46 4.11 3.91
C PRO A 433 6.76 4.03 2.41
N LYS A 434 6.11 3.12 1.66
CA LYS A 434 6.39 2.99 0.23
C LYS A 434 5.80 4.13 -0.60
N ILE A 435 4.59 4.58 -0.27
CA ILE A 435 4.06 5.78 -0.93
C ILE A 435 4.92 7.01 -0.62
N THR A 436 5.41 7.15 0.61
CA THR A 436 6.35 8.23 0.98
C THR A 436 7.61 8.19 0.10
N ALA A 437 8.19 7.00 -0.12
CA ALA A 437 9.33 6.85 -1.03
C ALA A 437 9.01 7.19 -2.49
N SER A 438 7.73 7.15 -2.86
CA SER A 438 7.25 7.32 -4.24
C SER A 438 6.63 8.70 -4.51
N LEU A 439 6.60 9.62 -3.52
CA LEU A 439 6.09 10.99 -3.70
C LEU A 439 6.85 11.72 -4.80
N TRP A 440 8.17 11.57 -4.80
CA TRP A 440 9.06 12.14 -5.79
C TRP A 440 9.88 11.08 -6.50
N MET A 441 10.09 11.31 -7.78
CA MET A 441 10.87 10.43 -8.66
C MET A 441 11.89 11.25 -9.46
N ALA A 442 12.90 10.60 -10.03
CA ALA A 442 13.84 11.24 -10.93
C ALA A 442 13.49 10.94 -12.39
N ASP A 443 13.85 11.82 -13.31
CA ASP A 443 13.86 11.53 -14.74
C ASP A 443 15.27 11.15 -15.25
N ALA A 444 15.33 10.60 -16.46
CA ALA A 444 16.59 10.18 -17.07
C ALA A 444 17.53 11.36 -17.44
N ASN A 445 17.03 12.61 -17.44
CA ASN A 445 17.77 13.80 -17.82
C ASN A 445 18.29 14.58 -16.61
N GLY A 446 18.28 13.97 -15.42
CA GLY A 446 18.71 14.61 -14.18
C GLY A 446 17.67 15.59 -13.60
N GLY A 447 16.40 15.42 -13.98
CA GLY A 447 15.26 16.14 -13.41
C GLY A 447 14.57 15.39 -12.30
N LEU A 448 13.53 16.02 -11.72
CA LEU A 448 12.69 15.47 -10.67
C LEU A 448 11.21 15.56 -11.05
N ALA A 449 10.42 14.64 -10.52
CA ALA A 449 8.97 14.60 -10.71
C ALA A 449 8.26 14.51 -9.37
N ALA A 450 7.40 15.50 -9.07
CA ALA A 450 6.38 15.40 -8.03
C ALA A 450 5.25 14.50 -8.58
N ALA A 451 5.28 13.23 -8.19
CA ALA A 451 4.39 12.20 -8.73
C ALA A 451 3.12 12.02 -7.90
N VAL A 452 3.23 12.23 -6.59
CA VAL A 452 2.15 12.22 -5.58
C VAL A 452 2.43 13.34 -4.60
N TYR A 453 1.43 14.04 -4.11
CA TYR A 453 1.62 15.20 -3.24
C TYR A 453 1.33 14.88 -1.77
N ALA A 454 2.30 15.18 -0.92
CA ALA A 454 2.17 15.16 0.54
C ALA A 454 3.35 15.92 1.18
N PRO A 455 3.20 16.48 2.39
CA PRO A 455 4.28 17.28 2.98
C PRO A 455 5.54 16.43 3.19
N CYS A 456 6.65 16.85 2.56
CA CYS A 456 7.92 16.14 2.60
C CYS A 456 9.13 17.03 2.35
N GLU A 457 10.32 16.52 2.63
CA GLU A 457 11.60 17.04 2.20
C GLU A 457 12.25 16.06 1.22
N VAL A 458 12.67 16.54 0.06
CA VAL A 458 13.34 15.73 -0.96
C VAL A 458 14.81 16.13 -1.05
N ARG A 459 15.70 15.16 -0.98
CA ARG A 459 17.14 15.34 -1.21
C ARG A 459 17.58 14.49 -2.39
N ALA A 460 18.07 15.15 -3.43
CA ALA A 460 18.42 14.48 -4.67
C ALA A 460 19.66 15.09 -5.33
N ILE A 461 20.19 14.39 -6.32
CA ILE A 461 21.21 14.91 -7.22
C ILE A 461 20.51 15.22 -8.54
N VAL A 462 20.68 16.46 -9.03
CA VAL A 462 20.02 16.95 -10.24
C VAL A 462 21.01 17.49 -11.27
N GLY A 463 20.57 17.65 -12.50
CA GLY A 463 21.36 18.19 -13.59
C GLY A 463 22.66 17.38 -13.79
N ARG A 464 23.80 18.04 -13.69
CA ARG A 464 25.12 17.41 -13.85
C ARG A 464 25.79 17.09 -12.51
N GLY A 465 25.03 16.58 -11.54
CA GLY A 465 25.59 16.12 -10.26
C GLY A 465 25.47 17.13 -9.12
N VAL A 466 24.53 18.06 -9.17
CA VAL A 466 24.32 19.08 -8.14
C VAL A 466 23.33 18.58 -7.09
N PRO A 467 23.72 18.57 -5.79
CA PRO A 467 22.77 18.30 -4.72
C PRO A 467 21.69 19.39 -4.63
N VAL A 468 20.44 18.96 -4.45
CA VAL A 468 19.29 19.81 -4.23
C VAL A 468 18.46 19.30 -3.05
N THR A 469 17.93 20.25 -2.27
CA THR A 469 16.85 20.00 -1.32
C THR A 469 15.60 20.70 -1.82
N ILE A 470 14.46 20.01 -1.83
CA ILE A 470 13.14 20.60 -2.09
C ILE A 470 12.29 20.37 -0.85
N ASP A 471 11.78 21.45 -0.27
CA ASP A 471 10.75 21.38 0.76
C ASP A 471 9.38 21.48 0.10
N GLU A 472 8.51 20.50 0.33
CA GLU A 472 7.11 20.50 -0.06
C GLU A 472 6.25 20.78 1.17
N GLU A 473 5.64 21.95 1.20
CA GLU A 473 4.74 22.43 2.25
C GLU A 473 3.32 22.42 1.75
N THR A 474 2.46 21.62 2.37
CA THR A 474 1.05 21.45 1.96
C THR A 474 0.24 20.75 3.04
N LEU A 475 -1.08 20.99 3.03
CA LEU A 475 -2.08 20.14 3.68
C LEU A 475 -2.83 19.25 2.66
N TYR A 476 -2.36 19.18 1.41
CA TYR A 476 -2.88 18.20 0.44
C TYR A 476 -2.89 16.79 1.06
N PRO A 477 -3.94 16.00 0.91
CA PRO A 477 -5.10 16.15 0.01
C PRO A 477 -6.30 16.94 0.58
N PHE A 478 -6.18 17.56 1.72
CA PHE A 478 -7.30 18.28 2.38
C PHE A 478 -7.37 19.76 1.99
N ARG A 479 -6.32 20.31 1.40
CA ARG A 479 -6.23 21.65 0.82
C ARG A 479 -5.70 21.55 -0.60
N ASP A 480 -5.94 22.58 -1.35
CA ASP A 480 -5.70 22.67 -2.78
C ASP A 480 -4.39 23.39 -3.15
N ASP A 481 -3.61 23.79 -2.16
CA ASP A 481 -2.34 24.48 -2.33
C ASP A 481 -1.11 23.60 -2.01
N VAL A 482 -0.09 23.73 -2.83
CA VAL A 482 1.24 23.12 -2.64
C VAL A 482 2.32 24.16 -2.89
N VAL A 483 3.23 24.32 -1.94
CA VAL A 483 4.38 25.23 -2.08
C VAL A 483 5.66 24.40 -2.05
N LEU A 484 6.47 24.53 -3.10
CA LEU A 484 7.77 23.90 -3.22
C LEU A 484 8.86 24.97 -3.08
N THR A 485 9.76 24.80 -2.11
CA THR A 485 10.96 25.65 -1.97
C THR A 485 12.19 24.89 -2.43
N VAL A 486 12.84 25.38 -3.48
CA VAL A 486 13.98 24.71 -4.13
C VAL A 486 15.30 25.28 -3.63
N ARG A 487 16.20 24.44 -3.12
CA ARG A 487 17.51 24.83 -2.57
C ARG A 487 18.64 23.97 -3.14
N PRO A 488 19.12 24.26 -4.37
CA PRO A 488 20.33 23.63 -4.87
C PRO A 488 21.58 24.23 -4.18
N GLU A 489 22.64 23.43 -4.05
CA GLU A 489 23.93 23.95 -3.48
C GLU A 489 24.52 25.09 -4.31
N HIS A 490 24.31 25.10 -5.62
CA HIS A 490 24.62 26.17 -6.53
C HIS A 490 23.63 26.21 -7.70
N PRO A 491 23.49 27.34 -8.43
CA PRO A 491 22.51 27.44 -9.51
C PRO A 491 22.67 26.31 -10.54
N VAL A 492 21.57 25.58 -10.80
CA VAL A 492 21.59 24.41 -11.68
C VAL A 492 20.36 24.37 -12.58
N HIS A 493 20.54 23.92 -13.80
CA HIS A 493 19.44 23.71 -14.76
C HIS A 493 18.95 22.27 -14.70
N PHE A 494 17.68 22.08 -14.42
CA PHE A 494 17.03 20.77 -14.51
C PHE A 494 15.52 20.91 -14.74
N PRO A 495 14.87 19.92 -15.37
CA PRO A 495 13.42 19.87 -15.51
C PRO A 495 12.78 19.40 -14.21
N MET A 496 11.72 20.07 -13.78
CA MET A 496 10.84 19.68 -12.70
C MET A 496 9.48 19.33 -13.32
N HIS A 497 9.04 18.09 -13.14
CA HIS A 497 7.75 17.59 -13.61
C HIS A 497 6.76 17.63 -12.47
N LEU A 498 5.62 18.30 -12.68
CA LEU A 498 4.56 18.45 -11.69
C LEU A 498 3.32 17.71 -12.19
N ARG A 499 2.87 16.68 -11.48
CA ARG A 499 1.64 15.96 -11.87
C ARG A 499 0.43 16.88 -11.65
N ILE A 500 -0.39 16.99 -12.67
CA ILE A 500 -1.68 17.68 -12.59
C ILE A 500 -2.78 16.61 -12.54
N PRO A 501 -3.48 16.47 -11.40
CA PRO A 501 -4.55 15.48 -11.27
C PRO A 501 -5.65 15.65 -12.32
N HIS A 502 -6.31 14.57 -12.69
CA HIS A 502 -7.40 14.59 -13.69
C HIS A 502 -8.58 15.50 -13.28
N TRP A 503 -8.83 15.56 -11.99
CA TRP A 503 -9.91 16.36 -11.42
C TRP A 503 -9.56 17.86 -11.27
N ALA A 504 -8.27 18.24 -11.41
CA ALA A 504 -7.76 19.57 -11.16
C ALA A 504 -7.76 20.44 -12.43
N ASP A 505 -8.94 20.76 -12.93
CA ASP A 505 -9.08 21.71 -14.04
C ASP A 505 -8.69 23.12 -13.61
N ASN A 506 -8.11 23.89 -14.55
CA ASN A 506 -7.64 25.25 -14.31
C ASN A 506 -6.56 25.37 -13.22
N THR A 507 -5.71 24.36 -13.06
CA THR A 507 -4.55 24.41 -12.16
C THR A 507 -3.67 25.60 -12.50
N SER A 508 -3.34 26.41 -11.48
CA SER A 508 -2.39 27.51 -11.63
C SER A 508 -1.01 27.13 -11.06
N ILE A 509 0.03 27.54 -11.76
CA ILE A 509 1.43 27.36 -11.32
C ILE A 509 2.12 28.73 -11.36
N ARG A 510 2.75 29.08 -10.27
CA ARG A 510 3.57 30.30 -10.18
C ARG A 510 4.98 29.94 -9.79
N VAL A 511 5.96 30.65 -10.36
CA VAL A 511 7.36 30.56 -9.95
C VAL A 511 7.82 31.92 -9.48
N ASN A 512 8.20 32.01 -8.20
CA ASN A 512 8.56 33.29 -7.56
C ASN A 512 7.47 34.37 -7.73
N GLY A 513 6.20 33.97 -7.54
CA GLY A 513 5.01 34.82 -7.68
C GLY A 513 4.60 35.13 -9.12
N LYS A 514 5.36 34.72 -10.14
CA LYS A 514 5.02 34.92 -11.56
C LYS A 514 4.29 33.71 -12.11
N ALA A 515 3.14 33.93 -12.74
CA ALA A 515 2.40 32.87 -13.41
C ALA A 515 3.24 32.24 -14.53
N THR A 516 3.15 30.92 -14.65
CA THR A 516 3.70 30.15 -15.77
C THR A 516 2.53 29.56 -16.55
N GLU A 517 2.80 28.92 -17.69
CA GLU A 517 1.77 28.09 -18.32
C GLU A 517 1.32 27.01 -17.34
N GLY A 518 0.03 26.97 -17.04
CA GLY A 518 -0.58 25.92 -16.21
C GLY A 518 -0.51 24.58 -16.90
N GLY A 519 -0.44 23.50 -16.12
CA GLY A 519 -0.52 22.16 -16.67
C GLY A 519 -1.95 21.77 -17.07
N ARG A 520 -2.08 20.95 -18.11
CA ARG A 520 -3.36 20.33 -18.46
C ARG A 520 -3.70 19.24 -17.44
N SER A 521 -4.97 19.18 -17.00
CA SER A 521 -5.44 18.09 -16.13
C SER A 521 -5.12 16.71 -16.73
N GLY A 522 -4.79 15.74 -15.89
CA GLY A 522 -4.38 14.41 -16.29
C GLY A 522 -3.01 14.32 -16.96
N SER A 523 -2.10 15.29 -16.73
CA SER A 523 -0.77 15.33 -17.35
C SER A 523 0.33 15.71 -16.35
N PHE A 524 1.57 15.86 -16.85
CA PHE A 524 2.67 16.46 -16.12
C PHE A 524 3.04 17.80 -16.75
N ALA A 525 2.95 18.90 -15.97
CA ALA A 525 3.54 20.18 -16.34
C ALA A 525 5.07 20.10 -16.14
N VAL A 526 5.83 20.73 -17.04
CA VAL A 526 7.30 20.67 -16.99
C VAL A 526 7.89 22.08 -16.87
N LEU A 527 8.53 22.35 -15.73
CA LEU A 527 9.28 23.58 -15.50
C LEU A 527 10.77 23.34 -15.78
N ASN A 528 11.20 23.60 -17.02
CA ASN A 528 12.60 23.38 -17.43
C ASN A 528 13.36 24.70 -17.40
N ARG A 529 14.10 24.94 -16.30
CA ARG A 529 14.78 26.22 -16.05
C ARG A 529 16.02 26.08 -15.19
N GLN A 530 16.80 27.17 -15.07
CA GLN A 530 17.81 27.29 -14.03
C GLN A 530 17.16 27.62 -12.69
N TRP A 531 17.45 26.81 -11.67
CA TRP A 531 16.99 26.95 -10.29
C TRP A 531 18.08 27.55 -9.43
N LYS A 532 17.70 28.41 -8.48
CA LYS A 532 18.55 29.04 -7.46
C LYS A 532 18.00 28.73 -6.07
N ALA A 533 18.87 28.81 -5.07
CA ALA A 533 18.44 28.64 -3.68
C ALA A 533 17.38 29.67 -3.28
N GLY A 534 16.25 29.19 -2.77
CA GLY A 534 15.09 29.98 -2.39
C GLY A 534 14.05 30.21 -3.48
N ASP A 535 14.24 29.66 -4.70
CA ASP A 535 13.17 29.68 -5.70
C ASP A 535 11.95 28.92 -5.18
N GLN A 536 10.75 29.49 -5.36
CA GLN A 536 9.49 28.92 -4.95
C GLN A 536 8.61 28.55 -6.15
N VAL A 537 7.93 27.43 -6.05
CA VAL A 537 6.86 27.00 -6.96
C VAL A 537 5.58 26.89 -6.15
N GLU A 538 4.60 27.68 -6.51
CA GLU A 538 3.26 27.64 -5.92
C GLU A 538 2.32 26.96 -6.91
N ILE A 539 1.62 25.92 -6.46
CA ILE A 539 0.66 25.17 -7.25
C ILE A 539 -0.70 25.28 -6.55
N GLN A 540 -1.72 25.65 -7.31
CA GLN A 540 -3.11 25.68 -6.85
C GLN A 540 -3.92 24.70 -7.67
N PHE A 541 -4.49 23.68 -7.00
CA PHE A 541 -5.41 22.72 -7.59
C PHE A 541 -6.85 23.09 -7.22
N PRO A 542 -7.65 23.73 -8.10
CA PRO A 542 -8.99 24.16 -7.71
C PRO A 542 -9.88 22.97 -7.36
N MET A 543 -9.97 22.65 -6.08
CA MET A 543 -10.84 21.59 -5.58
C MET A 543 -12.29 22.03 -5.57
N ARG A 544 -13.19 21.18 -6.09
CA ARG A 544 -14.64 21.37 -6.07
C ARG A 544 -15.32 20.09 -5.59
N PRO A 545 -16.41 20.18 -4.84
CA PRO A 545 -17.16 18.98 -4.49
C PRO A 545 -17.75 18.36 -5.76
N ARG A 546 -17.63 17.06 -5.88
CA ARG A 546 -18.09 16.28 -7.04
C ARG A 546 -18.88 15.08 -6.60
N VAL A 547 -19.70 14.58 -7.51
CA VAL A 547 -20.44 13.33 -7.34
C VAL A 547 -20.03 12.36 -8.43
N THR A 548 -19.83 11.09 -8.07
CA THR A 548 -19.53 10.00 -8.99
C THR A 548 -20.56 8.88 -8.84
N ARG A 549 -20.80 8.13 -9.93
CA ARG A 549 -21.79 7.05 -10.00
C ARG A 549 -21.18 5.68 -9.82
N TRP A 550 -21.89 4.87 -9.02
CA TRP A 550 -21.45 3.55 -8.64
C TRP A 550 -22.60 2.52 -8.72
N TYR A 551 -22.45 1.42 -8.01
CA TYR A 551 -23.42 0.32 -7.98
C TYR A 551 -24.86 0.83 -7.82
N ARG A 552 -25.79 0.31 -8.63
CA ARG A 552 -27.21 0.74 -8.65
C ARG A 552 -27.42 2.25 -8.85
N ASN A 553 -26.54 2.86 -9.63
CA ASN A 553 -26.56 4.29 -9.90
C ASN A 553 -26.46 5.16 -8.62
N SER A 554 -25.88 4.61 -7.54
CA SER A 554 -25.64 5.32 -6.28
C SER A 554 -24.64 6.45 -6.46
N VAL A 555 -24.63 7.40 -5.53
CA VAL A 555 -23.74 8.56 -5.54
C VAL A 555 -22.66 8.43 -4.46
N ALA A 556 -21.42 8.77 -4.80
CA ALA A 556 -20.35 9.01 -3.85
C ALA A 556 -19.86 10.46 -3.98
N VAL A 557 -19.54 11.08 -2.85
CA VAL A 557 -19.11 12.49 -2.76
C VAL A 557 -17.59 12.55 -2.70
N GLU A 558 -16.99 13.40 -3.55
CA GLU A 558 -15.54 13.56 -3.69
C GLU A 558 -15.10 15.03 -3.53
N TRP A 559 -13.93 15.24 -2.93
CA TRP A 559 -13.21 16.50 -2.84
C TRP A 559 -11.72 16.25 -3.13
N GLY A 560 -11.22 16.71 -4.27
CA GLY A 560 -9.90 16.29 -4.73
C GLY A 560 -9.81 14.75 -4.83
N PRO A 561 -8.81 14.09 -4.25
CA PRO A 561 -8.70 12.64 -4.20
C PRO A 561 -9.46 12.01 -3.03
N ILE A 562 -10.04 12.80 -2.11
CA ILE A 562 -10.72 12.31 -0.92
C ILE A 562 -12.17 11.95 -1.24
N ILE A 563 -12.59 10.78 -0.77
CA ILE A 563 -13.98 10.33 -0.72
C ILE A 563 -14.55 10.70 0.63
N PHE A 564 -15.80 11.18 0.64
CA PHE A 564 -16.53 11.53 1.86
C PHE A 564 -17.57 10.48 2.21
N ALA A 565 -17.69 10.20 3.49
CA ALA A 565 -18.60 9.20 4.04
C ALA A 565 -19.44 9.78 5.17
N LEU A 566 -20.67 9.33 5.31
CA LEU A 566 -21.44 9.53 6.53
C LEU A 566 -20.79 8.74 7.66
N ASN A 567 -20.35 9.43 8.71
CA ASN A 567 -19.87 8.76 9.91
C ASN A 567 -21.06 8.19 10.69
N VAL A 568 -21.05 6.88 10.90
CA VAL A 568 -22.00 6.20 11.79
C VAL A 568 -21.38 6.19 13.19
N ALA A 569 -22.03 6.86 14.14
CA ALA A 569 -21.57 6.86 15.53
C ALA A 569 -21.45 5.42 16.05
N ALA A 570 -20.41 5.13 16.81
CA ALA A 570 -20.01 3.77 17.11
C ALA A 570 -19.73 3.52 18.59
N ASP A 571 -20.05 2.31 19.05
CA ASP A 571 -19.55 1.71 20.30
C ASP A 571 -18.46 0.70 19.99
N TRP A 572 -17.35 0.81 20.70
CA TRP A 572 -16.22 -0.09 20.62
C TRP A 572 -16.21 -1.07 21.79
N ASN A 573 -16.46 -2.34 21.51
CA ASN A 573 -16.52 -3.42 22.50
C ASN A 573 -15.30 -4.31 22.36
N LYS A 574 -14.44 -4.34 23.38
CA LYS A 574 -13.28 -5.24 23.39
C LYS A 574 -13.76 -6.70 23.53
N LEU A 575 -13.45 -7.52 22.53
CA LEU A 575 -13.73 -8.96 22.57
C LEU A 575 -12.68 -9.73 23.35
N ARG A 576 -11.40 -9.48 23.06
CA ARG A 576 -10.29 -10.21 23.67
C ARG A 576 -8.99 -9.41 23.56
N THR A 577 -8.09 -9.60 24.54
CA THR A 577 -6.73 -9.05 24.48
C THR A 577 -5.83 -9.97 23.63
N ARG A 578 -4.97 -9.38 22.82
CA ARG A 578 -4.02 -10.05 21.92
C ARG A 578 -2.63 -9.45 22.12
N GLY A 579 -1.86 -9.94 23.12
CA GLY A 579 -0.57 -9.34 23.47
C GLY A 579 -0.71 -7.87 23.90
N MET A 580 -0.11 -6.97 23.13
CA MET A 580 -0.15 -5.52 23.36
C MET A 580 -1.37 -4.82 22.75
N THR A 581 -2.22 -5.54 21.99
CA THR A 581 -3.43 -5.03 21.35
C THR A 581 -4.66 -5.83 21.74
N ALA A 582 -5.76 -5.61 21.04
CA ALA A 582 -7.02 -6.32 21.26
C ALA A 582 -7.80 -6.48 19.96
N ASP A 583 -8.72 -7.46 19.94
CA ASP A 583 -9.75 -7.56 18.92
C ASP A 583 -11.02 -6.86 19.40
N TRP A 584 -11.63 -6.09 18.51
CA TRP A 584 -12.75 -5.20 18.78
C TRP A 584 -13.92 -5.46 17.87
N GLU A 585 -15.12 -5.49 18.46
CA GLU A 585 -16.36 -5.25 17.73
C GLU A 585 -16.70 -3.78 17.75
N VAL A 586 -17.27 -3.27 16.66
CA VAL A 586 -17.74 -1.90 16.53
C VAL A 586 -19.21 -1.93 16.12
N GLN A 587 -20.08 -1.41 16.99
CA GLN A 587 -21.53 -1.45 16.84
C GLN A 587 -22.09 -0.07 16.53
N PRO A 588 -23.10 0.07 15.61
CA PRO A 588 -23.68 1.35 15.26
C PRO A 588 -24.55 1.90 16.39
N LYS A 589 -24.42 3.21 16.64
CA LYS A 589 -25.25 4.00 17.57
C LYS A 589 -26.13 5.05 16.91
N SER A 590 -25.93 5.31 15.64
CA SER A 590 -26.73 6.27 14.90
C SER A 590 -27.36 5.63 13.66
N THR A 591 -28.38 6.30 13.13
CA THR A 591 -28.99 5.98 11.83
C THR A 591 -27.95 6.14 10.72
N TRP A 592 -28.01 5.26 9.72
CA TRP A 592 -27.06 5.23 8.61
C TRP A 592 -27.73 5.16 7.22
N ASN A 593 -28.97 4.73 7.12
CA ASN A 593 -29.67 4.41 5.89
C ASN A 593 -30.34 5.66 5.27
N TYR A 594 -29.51 6.57 4.75
CA TYR A 594 -29.94 7.81 4.11
C TYR A 594 -29.75 7.77 2.60
N ALA A 595 -30.64 8.43 1.87
CA ALA A 595 -30.44 8.86 0.49
C ALA A 595 -30.11 10.36 0.47
N LEU A 596 -29.29 10.81 -0.47
CA LEU A 596 -28.83 12.19 -0.58
C LEU A 596 -29.59 12.98 -1.64
N GLU A 597 -29.85 14.27 -1.35
CA GLU A 597 -30.42 15.22 -2.29
C GLU A 597 -29.32 15.91 -3.09
N VAL A 598 -28.60 15.12 -3.90
CA VAL A 598 -27.46 15.58 -4.69
C VAL A 598 -27.23 14.71 -5.92
N ASN A 599 -26.83 15.31 -7.03
CA ASN A 599 -26.36 14.67 -8.24
C ASN A 599 -25.20 15.48 -8.85
N GLU A 600 -24.70 15.05 -10.00
CA GLU A 600 -23.55 15.68 -10.65
C GLU A 600 -23.79 17.15 -11.00
N SER A 601 -25.01 17.51 -11.38
CA SER A 601 -25.34 18.89 -11.79
C SER A 601 -25.57 19.82 -10.59
N THR A 602 -25.93 19.28 -9.43
CA THR A 602 -26.21 20.04 -8.21
C THR A 602 -25.06 20.00 -7.19
N ALA A 603 -24.00 19.25 -7.44
CA ALA A 603 -22.93 18.98 -6.49
C ALA A 603 -22.34 20.26 -5.87
N GLU A 604 -21.97 21.25 -6.68
CA GLU A 604 -21.37 22.50 -6.17
C GLU A 604 -22.33 23.34 -5.31
N SER A 605 -23.63 23.26 -5.54
CA SER A 605 -24.62 24.01 -4.79
C SER A 605 -25.20 23.26 -3.58
N ALA A 606 -25.30 21.94 -3.67
CA ALA A 606 -25.87 21.09 -2.63
C ALA A 606 -24.87 20.67 -1.55
N LEU A 607 -23.58 20.62 -1.90
CA LEU A 607 -22.50 20.17 -1.00
C LEU A 607 -21.78 21.39 -0.41
N LYS A 608 -22.01 21.63 0.89
CA LYS A 608 -21.38 22.75 1.59
C LYS A 608 -20.09 22.30 2.26
N VAL A 609 -18.97 22.63 1.65
CA VAL A 609 -17.64 22.33 2.18
C VAL A 609 -17.29 23.26 3.32
N THR A 610 -16.81 22.72 4.43
CA THR A 610 -16.32 23.48 5.60
C THR A 610 -14.92 23.03 5.92
N GLU A 611 -14.01 23.98 5.86
CA GLU A 611 -12.61 23.78 6.24
C GLU A 611 -12.44 24.03 7.73
N GLN A 612 -11.66 23.18 8.37
CA GLN A 612 -11.32 23.28 9.78
C GLN A 612 -9.80 23.46 9.95
N ASN A 613 -9.37 23.94 11.11
CA ASN A 613 -7.95 23.92 11.44
C ASN A 613 -7.49 22.48 11.46
N ALA A 614 -6.43 22.18 10.69
CA ALA A 614 -5.86 20.85 10.67
C ALA A 614 -5.21 20.55 12.02
N ASP A 615 -5.64 19.48 12.67
CA ASP A 615 -4.85 18.83 13.70
C ASP A 615 -3.78 17.96 13.01
N LYS A 616 -2.86 17.42 13.80
CA LYS A 616 -1.82 16.52 13.28
C LYS A 616 -2.38 15.16 12.87
N ASP A 617 -3.48 14.72 13.47
CA ASP A 617 -4.09 13.41 13.27
C ASP A 617 -5.26 13.47 12.27
N VAL A 618 -4.94 13.86 11.02
CA VAL A 618 -5.88 14.21 9.94
C VAL A 618 -6.87 13.11 9.53
N PHE A 619 -6.58 11.85 9.84
CA PHE A 619 -7.46 10.71 9.55
C PHE A 619 -8.29 10.26 10.77
N THR A 620 -8.54 11.17 11.71
CA THR A 620 -9.44 10.96 12.84
C THR A 620 -10.69 11.84 12.71
N LEU A 621 -11.79 11.46 13.37
CA LEU A 621 -13.03 12.24 13.32
C LEU A 621 -12.85 13.68 13.83
N ASN A 622 -12.02 13.87 14.85
CA ASN A 622 -11.78 15.19 15.45
C ASN A 622 -10.72 15.99 14.70
N GLY A 623 -9.74 15.31 14.09
CA GLY A 623 -8.63 15.95 13.39
C GLY A 623 -8.86 16.19 11.89
N ALA A 624 -9.95 15.65 11.32
CA ALA A 624 -10.24 15.77 9.89
C ALA A 624 -10.38 17.24 9.47
N PRO A 625 -9.53 17.73 8.53
CA PRO A 625 -9.45 19.16 8.20
C PRO A 625 -10.62 19.69 7.34
N VAL A 626 -11.43 18.78 6.78
CA VAL A 626 -12.54 19.13 5.88
C VAL A 626 -13.78 18.31 6.23
N ARG A 627 -14.95 18.95 6.18
CA ARG A 627 -16.27 18.33 6.31
C ARG A 627 -17.18 18.82 5.21
N ILE A 628 -18.18 18.03 4.86
CA ILE A 628 -19.20 18.40 3.86
C ILE A 628 -20.57 18.21 4.47
N GLU A 629 -21.40 19.27 4.45
CA GLU A 629 -22.81 19.18 4.78
C GLU A 629 -23.64 18.95 3.50
N VAL A 630 -24.63 18.05 3.60
CA VAL A 630 -25.55 17.72 2.51
C VAL A 630 -26.92 17.37 3.07
N LYS A 631 -27.97 17.68 2.34
CA LYS A 631 -29.35 17.29 2.68
C LYS A 631 -29.57 15.82 2.29
N GLY A 632 -30.37 15.14 3.13
CA GLY A 632 -30.73 13.76 2.87
C GLY A 632 -32.03 13.39 3.60
N ARG A 633 -32.55 12.23 3.24
CA ARG A 633 -33.73 11.63 3.89
C ARG A 633 -33.45 10.17 4.19
N ARG A 634 -33.99 9.71 5.31
CA ARG A 634 -33.89 8.32 5.71
C ARG A 634 -34.67 7.42 4.73
N VAL A 635 -34.09 6.25 4.39
CA VAL A 635 -34.74 5.21 3.58
C VAL A 635 -34.95 4.00 4.47
N ARG A 636 -36.16 3.86 5.05
CA ARG A 636 -36.46 2.84 6.07
C ARG A 636 -36.36 1.43 5.52
N GLU A 637 -36.60 1.23 4.25
CA GLU A 637 -36.56 -0.07 3.58
C GLU A 637 -35.15 -0.59 3.40
N TRP A 638 -34.13 0.28 3.47
CA TRP A 638 -32.74 -0.12 3.44
C TRP A 638 -32.27 -0.59 4.82
N GLN A 639 -32.31 -1.89 5.02
CA GLN A 639 -32.06 -2.55 6.31
C GLN A 639 -30.73 -3.29 6.33
N GLU A 640 -30.21 -3.54 7.53
CA GLU A 640 -29.06 -4.43 7.76
C GLU A 640 -29.42 -5.87 7.36
N THR A 641 -28.50 -6.56 6.70
CA THR A 641 -28.62 -7.96 6.32
C THR A 641 -27.31 -8.69 6.58
N GLN A 642 -27.31 -9.72 7.42
CA GLN A 642 -26.12 -10.51 7.74
C GLN A 642 -24.92 -9.68 8.21
N GLY A 643 -25.16 -8.62 8.98
CA GLY A 643 -24.11 -7.75 9.54
C GLY A 643 -23.51 -6.71 8.58
N VAL A 644 -24.02 -6.59 7.35
CA VAL A 644 -23.65 -5.56 6.38
C VAL A 644 -24.84 -4.65 6.07
N ALA A 645 -24.60 -3.47 5.48
CA ALA A 645 -25.65 -2.71 4.86
C ALA A 645 -26.28 -3.60 3.78
N GLY A 646 -27.60 -3.81 3.88
CA GLY A 646 -28.31 -4.67 2.94
C GLY A 646 -28.27 -4.13 1.52
N GLU A 647 -29.02 -4.77 0.62
CA GLU A 647 -29.01 -4.39 -0.79
C GLU A 647 -29.28 -2.90 -0.97
N LEU A 648 -28.36 -2.22 -1.62
CA LEU A 648 -28.43 -0.77 -1.83
C LEU A 648 -29.65 -0.41 -2.69
N PRO A 649 -30.53 0.54 -2.25
CA PRO A 649 -31.67 0.98 -3.07
C PRO A 649 -31.23 1.49 -4.43
N GLN A 650 -32.01 1.19 -5.48
CA GLN A 650 -31.78 1.71 -6.82
C GLN A 650 -31.99 3.24 -6.82
N SER A 651 -31.05 3.98 -7.39
CA SER A 651 -31.20 5.42 -7.61
C SER A 651 -31.88 5.75 -8.94
N PRO A 652 -32.74 6.77 -8.98
CA PRO A 652 -33.22 7.58 -7.85
C PRO A 652 -34.22 6.81 -6.98
N THR A 653 -34.29 7.15 -5.69
CA THR A 653 -35.24 6.58 -4.73
C THR A 653 -36.10 7.67 -4.09
N ALA A 654 -37.32 7.33 -3.69
CA ALA A 654 -38.22 8.26 -2.98
C ALA A 654 -38.15 7.99 -1.47
N SER A 655 -38.34 9.02 -0.66
CA SER A 655 -38.53 8.90 0.77
C SER A 655 -39.53 9.96 1.29
N SER A 656 -40.45 9.53 2.13
CA SER A 656 -41.41 10.44 2.83
C SER A 656 -40.86 10.90 4.19
N GLU A 657 -39.69 10.47 4.59
CA GLU A 657 -39.08 10.87 5.85
C GLU A 657 -38.70 12.36 5.84
N PRO A 658 -38.61 12.99 7.02
CA PRO A 658 -38.16 14.38 7.11
C PRO A 658 -36.78 14.59 6.49
N GLU A 659 -36.56 15.79 5.94
CA GLU A 659 -35.25 16.24 5.49
C GLU A 659 -34.33 16.47 6.71
N GLU A 660 -33.12 15.98 6.63
CA GLU A 660 -32.07 16.17 7.62
C GLU A 660 -30.81 16.70 6.94
N VAL A 661 -30.02 17.51 7.67
CA VAL A 661 -28.68 17.91 7.22
C VAL A 661 -27.67 16.91 7.77
N LEU A 662 -26.98 16.22 6.88
CA LEU A 662 -25.96 15.21 7.20
C LEU A 662 -24.57 15.82 7.09
N THR A 663 -23.68 15.42 7.99
CA THR A 663 -22.25 15.78 7.93
C THR A 663 -21.43 14.60 7.44
N LEU A 664 -20.80 14.76 6.30
CA LEU A 664 -19.87 13.80 5.75
C LEU A 664 -18.43 14.18 6.17
N VAL A 665 -17.62 13.16 6.41
CA VAL A 665 -16.20 13.26 6.79
C VAL A 665 -15.33 12.49 5.81
N PRO A 666 -14.01 12.73 5.73
CA PRO A 666 -13.11 11.91 4.93
C PRO A 666 -13.26 10.42 5.26
N TYR A 667 -13.28 9.59 4.25
CA TYR A 667 -13.45 8.13 4.35
C TYR A 667 -12.53 7.49 5.41
N GLY A 668 -11.26 7.85 5.42
CA GLY A 668 -10.26 7.30 6.34
C GLY A 668 -10.53 7.64 7.81
N ALA A 669 -11.27 8.70 8.10
CA ALA A 669 -11.63 9.12 9.45
C ALA A 669 -12.83 8.34 10.03
N ALA A 670 -13.71 7.81 9.19
CA ALA A 670 -14.91 7.09 9.62
C ALA A 670 -14.67 5.58 9.67
N LYS A 671 -14.77 4.97 10.85
CA LYS A 671 -14.58 3.50 11.01
C LYS A 671 -15.87 2.73 10.75
N LEU A 672 -17.04 3.24 11.15
CA LEU A 672 -18.33 2.87 10.58
C LEU A 672 -18.81 3.99 9.67
N ARG A 673 -19.29 3.63 8.48
CA ARG A 673 -19.48 4.60 7.40
C ARG A 673 -20.49 4.16 6.34
N ILE A 674 -21.08 5.13 5.67
CA ILE A 674 -21.74 4.96 4.37
C ILE A 674 -21.05 5.87 3.37
N THR A 675 -20.66 5.35 2.25
CA THR A 675 -19.90 6.04 1.19
C THR A 675 -20.66 6.11 -0.13
N ALA A 676 -21.37 5.05 -0.48
CA ALA A 676 -22.27 5.00 -1.63
C ALA A 676 -23.71 5.13 -1.16
N PHE A 677 -24.40 6.18 -1.63
CA PHE A 677 -25.73 6.53 -1.20
C PHE A 677 -26.73 6.42 -2.35
N PRO A 678 -27.99 6.03 -2.09
CA PRO A 678 -29.05 6.29 -3.06
C PRO A 678 -29.19 7.81 -3.28
N GLU A 679 -29.50 8.23 -4.51
CA GLU A 679 -29.94 9.60 -4.83
C GLU A 679 -31.42 9.72 -4.59
N LEU A 680 -31.88 10.85 -4.01
CA LEU A 680 -33.33 11.19 -3.88
C LEU A 680 -33.88 11.65 -5.22
N THR A 681 -35.18 11.33 -5.43
CA THR A 681 -35.98 11.84 -6.58
C THR A 681 -36.13 13.33 -6.53
#